data_676af4a75cf73fd238f1073630d40929
#
_entry.id   676af4a75cf73fd238f1073630d40929
#
_cell.length_a   1.000
_cell.length_b   1.000
_cell.length_c   1.000
_cell.angle_alpha   90.00
_cell.angle_beta   90.00
_cell.angle_gamma   90.00
#
_symmetry.space_group_name_H-M   'P 1'
#
loop_
_entity.id
_entity.type
_entity.pdbx_description
1 polymer ?
#
loop_
_entity_poly.entity_id
_entity_poly.type
_entity_poly.pdbx_seq_one_letter_code
_entity_poly.pdbx_strand_id
1 'polypeptide(L)'
;MHQPDYRDSSGIIQMPWVFLHAIKDYYDMPWMMARHDGLKATFNITAPLIQQLKLYYNAPEESDKFLALWLKNPSLLEEEDRKWVIKLCKSTQFDTMVKPFERYSELYYEEHLNNLELIDLEVLFILSWCGEYLRRDNEVIKALIDKKRDYSYDDKSLLLEELSRFVSGIFSYYAKLHNSGVITISTTPLNHPILPLLMDMQNAIKANINTAIPKDYIKLEDDALLQVTRAKDLFHDTFGFEAEGFWPAEGAVDEKSVELLKSCGIKWIATDEEILFKSLNSKDRKNLYTQYNYNDLCIGFRDHYLSDLIGFTYRHQDSGSASRHFMGELEKIQQENPDASLFVILDGENAWEFFQNNGFDFFNALYSDLSSCSWCKTMRMDEITKLPREDLLSLAPGSWINGSFNTWVGHSEKTRAWELLFLTKRDCKHHHSELDEDTKSKIQDHFLAAECSDWFWWYGDDHFTEFGAEFDELFRMHLIDIYDLIGITAPADLFVPIIKDRSAGNFWLKPQSDISPVINGKHDSFFKWIGCGVVDESKLFSTMDRQRGPIQKINYGQDNEKIYFAFKGKIKEMCSASSIIIIIDPINVKGKLSFETKKTFLGNLEVDTACGDWFEIAVDKNKIDKDEISIRFELEKDGNIIQILPGFGELKIDLSRDYSQNWFV
;
A
#
# COMPACT_ATOMS: atom_id res chain seq x y z
N MET A 1 -3.72 10.65 3.31
CA MET A 1 -4.69 10.05 2.35
C MET A 1 -4.32 10.48 0.96
N HIS A 2 -3.95 9.54 0.14
CA HIS A 2 -3.39 9.78 -1.17
C HIS A 2 -3.75 8.65 -2.14
N GLN A 3 -4.07 9.01 -3.36
CA GLN A 3 -4.11 8.12 -4.53
C GLN A 3 -3.58 8.91 -5.73
N PRO A 4 -2.88 8.28 -6.67
CA PRO A 4 -2.48 8.93 -7.91
C PRO A 4 -3.68 9.37 -8.74
N ASP A 5 -3.45 10.18 -9.75
CA ASP A 5 -4.50 10.54 -10.70
C ASP A 5 -4.68 9.38 -11.70
N TYR A 6 -5.78 8.66 -11.56
CA TYR A 6 -6.13 7.50 -12.41
C TYR A 6 -6.89 7.88 -13.68
N ARG A 7 -7.10 9.17 -13.95
CA ARG A 7 -7.84 9.62 -15.12
C ARG A 7 -7.00 9.51 -16.39
N ASP A 8 -7.60 9.00 -17.43
CA ASP A 8 -7.06 9.10 -18.79
C ASP A 8 -7.32 10.50 -19.41
N SER A 9 -6.88 10.69 -20.65
CA SER A 9 -7.07 11.93 -21.41
C SER A 9 -8.53 12.33 -21.64
N SER A 10 -9.46 11.40 -21.54
CA SER A 10 -10.91 11.67 -21.60
C SER A 10 -11.50 12.06 -20.25
N GLY A 11 -10.71 12.00 -19.18
CA GLY A 11 -11.12 12.27 -17.81
C GLY A 11 -11.78 11.06 -17.11
N ILE A 12 -11.76 9.88 -17.72
CA ILE A 12 -12.30 8.64 -17.15
C ILE A 12 -11.27 8.00 -16.22
N ILE A 13 -11.69 7.70 -15.00
CA ILE A 13 -10.89 7.00 -14.00
C ILE A 13 -10.74 5.53 -14.42
N GLN A 14 -9.51 5.08 -14.60
CA GLN A 14 -9.20 3.74 -15.10
C GLN A 14 -9.16 2.68 -13.98
N MET A 15 -8.95 3.09 -12.72
CA MET A 15 -8.83 2.20 -11.55
C MET A 15 -9.66 2.73 -10.38
N PRO A 16 -10.49 1.91 -9.69
CA PRO A 16 -11.48 2.39 -8.73
C PRO A 16 -10.93 2.67 -7.32
N TRP A 17 -9.62 2.69 -7.12
CA TRP A 17 -9.03 2.74 -5.77
C TRP A 17 -9.47 3.97 -4.98
N VAL A 18 -9.64 5.13 -5.62
CA VAL A 18 -10.16 6.34 -4.97
C VAL A 18 -11.56 6.11 -4.39
N PHE A 19 -12.46 5.47 -5.16
CA PHE A 19 -13.81 5.15 -4.70
C PHE A 19 -13.80 4.13 -3.56
N LEU A 20 -13.02 3.07 -3.71
CA LEU A 20 -12.94 1.99 -2.72
C LEU A 20 -12.41 2.49 -1.37
N HIS A 21 -11.35 3.29 -1.37
CA HIS A 21 -10.85 3.90 -0.14
C HIS A 21 -11.78 5.01 0.41
N ALA A 22 -12.53 5.69 -0.45
CA ALA A 22 -13.53 6.66 0.00
C ALA A 22 -14.64 6.02 0.83
N ILE A 23 -15.12 4.86 0.42
CA ILE A 23 -16.17 4.14 1.14
C ILE A 23 -15.65 3.33 2.33
N LYS A 24 -14.32 3.20 2.47
CA LYS A 24 -13.67 2.41 3.52
C LYS A 24 -12.95 3.28 4.56
N ASP A 25 -11.97 4.08 4.13
CA ASP A 25 -10.97 4.66 5.03
C ASP A 25 -11.16 6.14 5.28
N TYR A 26 -11.42 6.93 4.21
CA TYR A 26 -11.33 8.39 4.32
C TYR A 26 -12.34 9.01 5.27
N TYR A 27 -13.49 8.40 5.43
CA TYR A 27 -14.47 8.82 6.45
C TYR A 27 -14.21 8.15 7.80
N ASP A 28 -13.90 6.86 7.80
CA ASP A 28 -13.77 6.07 9.03
C ASP A 28 -12.63 6.55 9.92
N MET A 29 -11.49 6.92 9.35
CA MET A 29 -10.32 7.34 10.13
C MET A 29 -10.63 8.54 11.04
N PRO A 30 -11.11 9.69 10.54
CA PRO A 30 -11.48 10.80 11.42
C PRO A 30 -12.74 10.50 12.25
N TRP A 31 -13.67 9.66 11.76
CA TRP A 31 -14.87 9.29 12.51
C TRP A 31 -14.53 8.44 13.74
N MET A 32 -13.67 7.44 13.62
CA MET A 32 -13.23 6.63 14.75
C MET A 32 -12.61 7.49 15.85
N MET A 33 -11.73 8.42 15.48
CA MET A 33 -11.07 9.33 16.42
C MET A 33 -12.06 10.30 17.07
N ALA A 34 -12.96 10.90 16.30
CA ALA A 34 -13.90 11.93 16.78
C ALA A 34 -14.97 11.39 17.74
N ARG A 35 -15.05 10.08 17.93
CA ARG A 35 -15.90 9.41 18.95
C ARG A 35 -15.33 9.50 20.36
N HIS A 36 -14.07 9.92 20.51
CA HIS A 36 -13.35 9.99 21.78
C HIS A 36 -13.04 11.45 22.13
N ASP A 37 -13.45 11.87 23.31
CA ASP A 37 -13.30 13.26 23.76
C ASP A 37 -11.83 13.65 23.97
N GLY A 38 -11.48 14.88 23.60
CA GLY A 38 -10.16 15.46 23.84
C GLY A 38 -9.07 15.07 22.85
N LEU A 39 -9.33 14.12 21.96
CA LEU A 39 -8.36 13.72 20.94
C LEU A 39 -8.30 14.75 19.82
N LYS A 40 -7.09 14.92 19.28
CA LYS A 40 -6.78 15.80 18.15
C LYS A 40 -5.81 15.12 17.20
N ALA A 41 -5.93 15.39 15.90
CA ALA A 41 -5.01 14.92 14.88
C ALA A 41 -4.88 15.89 13.71
N THR A 42 -3.90 15.59 12.85
CA THR A 42 -3.72 16.23 11.55
C THR A 42 -4.01 15.18 10.47
N PHE A 43 -4.84 15.53 9.50
CA PHE A 43 -5.11 14.70 8.33
C PHE A 43 -4.58 15.35 7.08
N ASN A 44 -3.86 14.58 6.26
CA ASN A 44 -3.42 15.05 4.95
C ASN A 44 -4.37 14.54 3.87
N ILE A 45 -4.85 15.44 2.99
CA ILE A 45 -5.70 15.11 1.85
C ILE A 45 -5.04 15.66 0.60
N THR A 46 -4.65 14.76 -0.31
CA THR A 46 -3.94 15.15 -1.51
C THR A 46 -4.86 15.74 -2.58
N ALA A 47 -4.29 16.56 -3.43
CA ALA A 47 -5.04 17.23 -4.48
C ALA A 47 -5.64 16.28 -5.54
N PRO A 48 -4.93 15.21 -6.02
CA PRO A 48 -5.53 14.24 -6.94
C PRO A 48 -6.73 13.53 -6.32
N LEU A 49 -6.66 13.24 -5.01
CA LEU A 49 -7.77 12.66 -4.29
C LEU A 49 -8.99 13.60 -4.27
N ILE A 50 -8.77 14.89 -4.02
CA ILE A 50 -9.85 15.89 -4.05
C ILE A 50 -10.52 15.97 -5.42
N GLN A 51 -9.74 15.99 -6.49
CA GLN A 51 -10.25 16.06 -7.85
C GLN A 51 -11.09 14.85 -8.22
N GLN A 52 -10.57 13.66 -7.95
CA GLN A 52 -11.23 12.41 -8.33
C GLN A 52 -12.46 12.13 -7.46
N LEU A 53 -12.43 12.41 -6.14
CA LEU A 53 -13.60 12.22 -5.28
C LEU A 53 -14.83 13.01 -5.75
N LYS A 54 -14.63 14.21 -6.29
CA LYS A 54 -15.74 15.04 -6.82
C LYS A 54 -16.43 14.40 -8.00
N LEU A 55 -15.78 13.52 -8.77
CA LEU A 55 -16.37 12.80 -9.90
C LEU A 55 -17.35 11.72 -9.46
N TYR A 56 -17.27 11.26 -8.20
CA TYR A 56 -18.17 10.23 -7.66
C TYR A 56 -19.46 10.78 -7.04
N TYR A 57 -19.67 12.10 -7.03
CA TYR A 57 -20.84 12.72 -6.41
C TYR A 57 -22.15 12.49 -7.16
N ASN A 58 -22.07 12.44 -8.50
CA ASN A 58 -23.23 12.25 -9.37
C ASN A 58 -22.82 11.35 -10.54
N ALA A 59 -23.64 10.33 -10.82
CA ALA A 59 -23.43 9.38 -11.92
C ALA A 59 -21.95 8.86 -11.96
N PRO A 60 -21.46 8.24 -10.86
CA PRO A 60 -20.06 7.82 -10.79
C PRO A 60 -19.67 6.79 -11.86
N GLU A 61 -20.63 6.05 -12.41
CA GLU A 61 -20.45 5.13 -13.53
C GLU A 61 -20.10 5.82 -14.87
N GLU A 62 -20.37 7.12 -14.99
CA GLU A 62 -19.96 7.91 -16.16
C GLU A 62 -18.50 8.35 -16.09
N SER A 63 -17.92 8.35 -14.90
CA SER A 63 -16.56 8.84 -14.62
C SER A 63 -15.57 7.74 -14.27
N ASP A 64 -16.00 6.50 -14.05
CA ASP A 64 -15.16 5.40 -13.59
C ASP A 64 -15.44 4.13 -14.40
N LYS A 65 -14.38 3.61 -15.04
CA LYS A 65 -14.45 2.42 -15.91
C LYS A 65 -14.95 1.18 -15.16
N PHE A 66 -14.49 0.97 -13.92
CA PHE A 66 -14.93 -0.17 -13.14
C PHE A 66 -16.40 -0.06 -12.80
N LEU A 67 -16.87 1.09 -12.30
CA LEU A 67 -18.27 1.28 -11.94
C LEU A 67 -19.18 1.23 -13.17
N ALA A 68 -18.72 1.72 -14.33
CA ALA A 68 -19.43 1.58 -15.60
C ALA A 68 -19.64 0.11 -15.99
N LEU A 69 -18.59 -0.71 -15.88
CA LEU A 69 -18.67 -2.15 -16.18
C LEU A 69 -19.44 -2.90 -15.09
N TRP A 70 -19.19 -2.58 -13.84
CA TRP A 70 -19.86 -3.16 -12.67
C TRP A 70 -21.38 -2.97 -12.72
N LEU A 71 -21.87 -1.81 -13.16
CA LEU A 71 -23.31 -1.53 -13.27
C LEU A 71 -23.95 -2.22 -14.50
N LYS A 72 -23.18 -2.63 -15.52
CA LYS A 72 -23.73 -3.35 -16.68
C LYS A 72 -24.33 -4.70 -16.28
N ASN A 73 -25.31 -5.16 -17.07
CA ASN A 73 -25.75 -6.55 -16.97
C ASN A 73 -24.59 -7.46 -17.40
N PRO A 74 -24.21 -8.47 -16.60
CA PRO A 74 -23.10 -9.37 -16.94
C PRO A 74 -23.20 -10.06 -18.30
N SER A 75 -24.41 -10.25 -18.83
CA SER A 75 -24.62 -10.82 -20.17
C SER A 75 -24.22 -9.89 -21.33
N LEU A 76 -23.98 -8.61 -21.04
CA LEU A 76 -23.58 -7.57 -22.01
C LEU A 76 -22.10 -7.18 -21.88
N LEU A 77 -21.36 -7.83 -20.99
CA LEU A 77 -19.92 -7.63 -20.85
C LEU A 77 -19.19 -8.39 -21.96
N GLU A 78 -18.24 -7.75 -22.60
CA GLU A 78 -17.27 -8.41 -23.47
C GLU A 78 -16.38 -9.33 -22.63
N GLU A 79 -15.80 -10.34 -23.25
CA GLU A 79 -15.02 -11.37 -22.55
C GLU A 79 -13.82 -10.79 -21.77
N GLU A 80 -13.15 -9.79 -22.33
CA GLU A 80 -12.00 -9.13 -21.70
C GLU A 80 -12.43 -8.26 -20.51
N ASP A 81 -13.50 -7.47 -20.66
CA ASP A 81 -14.08 -6.68 -19.58
C ASP A 81 -14.54 -7.56 -18.44
N ARG A 82 -15.18 -8.68 -18.75
CA ARG A 82 -15.63 -9.65 -17.75
C ARG A 82 -14.46 -10.22 -16.94
N LYS A 83 -13.38 -10.62 -17.62
CA LYS A 83 -12.16 -11.11 -16.96
C LYS A 83 -11.53 -10.05 -16.08
N TRP A 84 -11.46 -8.83 -16.57
CA TRP A 84 -10.89 -7.70 -15.83
C TRP A 84 -11.70 -7.38 -14.57
N VAL A 85 -13.04 -7.33 -14.65
CA VAL A 85 -13.93 -7.14 -13.49
C VAL A 85 -13.75 -8.26 -12.46
N ILE A 86 -13.72 -9.53 -12.91
CA ILE A 86 -13.50 -10.67 -12.01
C ILE A 86 -12.13 -10.59 -11.33
N LYS A 87 -11.06 -10.26 -12.09
CA LYS A 87 -9.71 -10.07 -11.54
C LYS A 87 -9.72 -9.01 -10.44
N LEU A 88 -10.33 -7.86 -10.70
CA LEU A 88 -10.41 -6.75 -9.74
C LEU A 88 -11.25 -7.14 -8.51
N CYS A 89 -12.40 -7.77 -8.68
CA CYS A 89 -13.23 -8.23 -7.58
C CYS A 89 -12.56 -9.34 -6.73
N LYS A 90 -11.48 -9.94 -7.20
CA LYS A 90 -10.67 -10.93 -6.47
C LYS A 90 -9.33 -10.39 -5.96
N SER A 91 -9.05 -9.09 -6.11
CA SER A 91 -7.83 -8.45 -5.62
C SER A 91 -7.94 -7.92 -4.18
N THR A 92 -8.82 -8.48 -3.38
CA THR A 92 -9.16 -8.05 -2.01
C THR A 92 -8.47 -8.94 -0.99
N GLN A 93 -8.11 -8.36 0.18
CA GLN A 93 -7.50 -9.13 1.28
C GLN A 93 -8.43 -10.23 1.78
N PHE A 94 -7.97 -11.49 1.67
CA PHE A 94 -8.82 -12.66 1.90
C PHE A 94 -9.31 -12.78 3.35
N ASP A 95 -8.37 -12.79 4.33
CA ASP A 95 -8.69 -13.12 5.72
C ASP A 95 -9.61 -12.10 6.41
N THR A 96 -9.48 -10.82 6.06
CA THR A 96 -10.17 -9.71 6.74
C THR A 96 -11.37 -9.17 5.97
N MET A 97 -11.36 -9.29 4.64
CA MET A 97 -12.39 -8.68 3.79
C MET A 97 -13.23 -9.72 3.03
N VAL A 98 -12.67 -10.82 2.57
CA VAL A 98 -13.41 -11.87 1.84
C VAL A 98 -14.06 -12.87 2.80
N LYS A 99 -13.26 -13.45 3.68
CA LYS A 99 -13.67 -14.53 4.60
C LYS A 99 -14.88 -14.20 5.51
N PRO A 100 -15.09 -12.95 5.96
CA PRO A 100 -16.31 -12.59 6.71
C PRO A 100 -17.61 -12.75 5.93
N PHE A 101 -17.55 -12.81 4.59
CA PHE A 101 -18.69 -13.01 3.70
C PHE A 101 -18.65 -14.43 3.12
N GLU A 102 -19.48 -15.34 3.66
CA GLU A 102 -19.51 -16.76 3.25
C GLU A 102 -19.62 -16.93 1.72
N ARG A 103 -20.58 -16.24 1.10
CA ARG A 103 -20.81 -16.30 -0.34
C ARG A 103 -19.63 -15.74 -1.14
N TYR A 104 -18.95 -14.70 -0.65
CA TYR A 104 -17.77 -14.15 -1.31
C TYR A 104 -16.62 -15.16 -1.27
N SER A 105 -16.42 -15.84 -0.14
CA SER A 105 -15.42 -16.91 -0.01
C SER A 105 -15.69 -18.08 -0.95
N GLU A 106 -16.97 -18.48 -1.14
CA GLU A 106 -17.35 -19.50 -2.12
C GLU A 106 -16.92 -19.09 -3.55
N LEU A 107 -17.20 -17.83 -3.95
CA LEU A 107 -16.96 -17.33 -5.30
C LEU A 107 -15.51 -16.95 -5.58
N TYR A 108 -14.73 -16.69 -4.54
CA TYR A 108 -13.37 -16.14 -4.67
C TYR A 108 -12.43 -17.08 -5.46
N TYR A 109 -12.58 -18.38 -5.28
CA TYR A 109 -11.75 -19.38 -5.94
C TYR A 109 -12.39 -20.02 -7.19
N GLU A 110 -13.67 -19.71 -7.48
CA GLU A 110 -14.34 -20.24 -8.66
C GLU A 110 -13.72 -19.66 -9.95
N GLU A 111 -13.28 -20.53 -10.85
CA GLU A 111 -12.69 -20.10 -12.14
C GLU A 111 -13.77 -19.66 -13.14
N HIS A 112 -14.97 -20.26 -13.05
CA HIS A 112 -16.07 -20.01 -13.97
C HIS A 112 -17.32 -19.57 -13.22
N LEU A 113 -17.66 -18.31 -13.37
CA LEU A 113 -18.85 -17.73 -12.78
C LEU A 113 -19.97 -17.56 -13.83
N ASN A 114 -21.19 -17.98 -13.51
CA ASN A 114 -22.34 -17.60 -14.29
C ASN A 114 -22.74 -16.13 -14.02
N ASN A 115 -23.75 -15.59 -14.70
CA ASN A 115 -24.10 -14.18 -14.57
C ASN A 115 -24.66 -13.80 -13.21
N LEU A 116 -25.38 -14.69 -12.53
CA LEU A 116 -25.90 -14.44 -11.18
C LEU A 116 -24.77 -14.47 -10.14
N GLU A 117 -23.88 -15.42 -10.27
CA GLU A 117 -22.68 -15.51 -9.43
C GLU A 117 -21.76 -14.33 -9.59
N LEU A 118 -21.64 -13.77 -10.81
CA LEU A 118 -20.87 -12.56 -11.03
C LEU A 118 -21.53 -11.35 -10.34
N ILE A 119 -22.87 -11.21 -10.38
CA ILE A 119 -23.56 -10.16 -9.62
C ILE A 119 -23.30 -10.30 -8.13
N ASP A 120 -23.37 -11.53 -7.57
CA ASP A 120 -23.04 -11.77 -6.16
C ASP A 120 -21.60 -11.34 -5.85
N LEU A 121 -20.62 -11.74 -6.69
CA LEU A 121 -19.21 -11.37 -6.52
C LEU A 121 -19.01 -9.85 -6.54
N GLU A 122 -19.59 -9.16 -7.50
CA GLU A 122 -19.49 -7.72 -7.68
C GLU A 122 -20.08 -6.93 -6.50
N VAL A 123 -21.24 -7.33 -6.00
CA VAL A 123 -21.89 -6.68 -4.85
C VAL A 123 -21.10 -6.95 -3.57
N LEU A 124 -20.70 -8.20 -3.34
CA LEU A 124 -19.93 -8.59 -2.16
C LEU A 124 -18.54 -7.96 -2.12
N PHE A 125 -17.90 -7.76 -3.28
CA PHE A 125 -16.67 -6.99 -3.38
C PHE A 125 -16.86 -5.57 -2.84
N ILE A 126 -17.83 -4.82 -3.34
CA ILE A 126 -18.10 -3.44 -2.86
C ILE A 126 -18.51 -3.45 -1.36
N LEU A 127 -19.35 -4.37 -0.91
CA LEU A 127 -19.74 -4.48 0.50
C LEU A 127 -18.55 -4.81 1.41
N SER A 128 -17.57 -5.58 0.90
CA SER A 128 -16.35 -5.88 1.65
C SER A 128 -15.45 -4.65 1.82
N TRP A 129 -15.53 -3.69 0.91
CA TRP A 129 -14.84 -2.40 0.98
C TRP A 129 -15.60 -1.35 1.79
N CYS A 130 -16.87 -1.55 2.14
CA CYS A 130 -17.56 -0.62 3.03
C CYS A 130 -16.91 -0.56 4.41
N GLY A 131 -16.56 0.65 4.87
CA GLY A 131 -15.97 0.89 6.17
C GLY A 131 -16.95 0.66 7.34
N GLU A 132 -16.45 0.77 8.55
CA GLU A 132 -17.22 0.45 9.77
C GLU A 132 -18.38 1.42 10.04
N TYR A 133 -18.23 2.70 9.67
CA TYR A 133 -19.36 3.64 9.72
C TYR A 133 -20.52 3.17 8.85
N LEU A 134 -20.25 2.83 7.59
CA LEU A 134 -21.27 2.34 6.67
C LEU A 134 -21.90 1.04 7.15
N ARG A 135 -21.11 0.09 7.61
CA ARG A 135 -21.60 -1.21 8.11
C ARG A 135 -22.44 -1.09 9.38
N ARG A 136 -22.14 -0.11 10.26
CA ARG A 136 -22.78 0.04 11.57
C ARG A 136 -23.96 0.99 11.55
N ASP A 137 -23.91 2.06 10.77
CA ASP A 137 -24.84 3.18 10.88
C ASP A 137 -25.70 3.39 9.61
N ASN A 138 -25.38 2.71 8.48
CA ASN A 138 -26.13 2.84 7.24
C ASN A 138 -27.11 1.67 7.05
N GLU A 139 -28.42 1.97 7.01
CA GLU A 139 -29.46 0.96 6.95
C GLU A 139 -29.50 0.20 5.60
N VAL A 140 -29.14 0.85 4.48
CA VAL A 140 -29.07 0.20 3.16
C VAL A 140 -27.95 -0.82 3.13
N ILE A 141 -26.76 -0.44 3.60
CA ILE A 141 -25.60 -1.32 3.65
C ILE A 141 -25.86 -2.52 4.56
N LYS A 142 -26.45 -2.30 5.74
CA LYS A 142 -26.86 -3.39 6.64
C LYS A 142 -27.81 -4.37 5.97
N ALA A 143 -28.87 -3.86 5.32
CA ALA A 143 -29.84 -4.70 4.63
C ALA A 143 -29.22 -5.55 3.53
N LEU A 144 -28.28 -4.97 2.75
CA LEU A 144 -27.56 -5.71 1.71
C LEU A 144 -26.60 -6.76 2.31
N ILE A 145 -25.90 -6.45 3.39
CA ILE A 145 -25.05 -7.43 4.10
C ILE A 145 -25.91 -8.59 4.64
N ASP A 146 -27.06 -8.29 5.25
CA ASP A 146 -27.98 -9.29 5.80
C ASP A 146 -28.64 -10.18 4.73
N LYS A 147 -28.73 -9.70 3.49
CA LYS A 147 -29.21 -10.45 2.33
C LYS A 147 -28.29 -11.61 1.94
N LYS A 148 -26.99 -11.46 2.09
CA LYS A 148 -25.92 -12.48 1.92
C LYS A 148 -25.69 -12.98 0.50
N ARG A 149 -26.68 -13.21 -0.33
CA ARG A 149 -26.61 -13.78 -1.69
C ARG A 149 -27.84 -13.45 -2.52
N ASP A 150 -27.85 -13.87 -3.77
CA ASP A 150 -28.93 -13.66 -4.73
C ASP A 150 -29.22 -12.18 -4.97
N TYR A 151 -28.14 -11.40 -5.11
CA TYR A 151 -28.26 -9.99 -5.40
C TYR A 151 -28.79 -9.75 -6.80
N SER A 152 -29.47 -8.62 -6.97
CA SER A 152 -30.09 -8.18 -8.21
C SER A 152 -29.43 -6.94 -8.79
N TYR A 153 -29.81 -6.58 -9.98
CA TYR A 153 -29.44 -5.30 -10.58
C TYR A 153 -29.93 -4.10 -9.77
N ASP A 154 -31.14 -4.21 -9.20
CA ASP A 154 -31.70 -3.16 -8.34
C ASP A 154 -30.87 -2.98 -7.05
N ASP A 155 -30.33 -4.06 -6.49
CA ASP A 155 -29.41 -3.97 -5.35
C ASP A 155 -28.12 -3.24 -5.71
N LYS A 156 -27.57 -3.47 -6.92
CA LYS A 156 -26.37 -2.76 -7.41
C LYS A 156 -26.67 -1.26 -7.56
N SER A 157 -27.80 -0.91 -8.17
CA SER A 157 -28.19 0.48 -8.36
C SER A 157 -28.41 1.21 -7.04
N LEU A 158 -29.12 0.55 -6.10
CA LEU A 158 -29.33 1.08 -4.74
C LEU A 158 -28.01 1.27 -3.99
N LEU A 159 -27.11 0.29 -4.07
CA LEU A 159 -25.80 0.33 -3.43
C LEU A 159 -24.98 1.50 -3.96
N LEU A 160 -24.89 1.66 -5.27
CA LEU A 160 -24.11 2.72 -5.90
C LEU A 160 -24.66 4.12 -5.57
N GLU A 161 -25.98 4.30 -5.59
CA GLU A 161 -26.63 5.57 -5.22
C GLU A 161 -26.30 5.96 -3.77
N GLU A 162 -26.41 4.99 -2.85
CA GLU A 162 -26.12 5.23 -1.43
C GLU A 162 -24.66 5.57 -1.18
N LEU A 163 -23.75 4.87 -1.84
CA LEU A 163 -22.30 5.11 -1.70
C LEU A 163 -21.89 6.44 -2.33
N SER A 164 -22.45 6.82 -3.48
CA SER A 164 -22.22 8.12 -4.10
C SER A 164 -22.65 9.28 -3.18
N ARG A 165 -23.84 9.15 -2.56
CA ARG A 165 -24.32 10.11 -1.55
C ARG A 165 -23.37 10.21 -0.36
N PHE A 166 -22.88 9.06 0.14
CA PHE A 166 -21.92 9.00 1.24
C PHE A 166 -20.60 9.70 0.87
N VAL A 167 -20.02 9.39 -0.29
CA VAL A 167 -18.76 9.99 -0.76
C VAL A 167 -18.88 11.52 -0.88
N SER A 168 -20.02 12.02 -1.34
CA SER A 168 -20.26 13.47 -1.46
C SER A 168 -20.23 14.22 -0.12
N GLY A 169 -20.40 13.53 0.99
CA GLY A 169 -20.37 14.08 2.35
C GLY A 169 -18.97 14.16 2.99
N ILE A 170 -17.95 13.52 2.41
CA ILE A 170 -16.63 13.36 3.06
C ILE A 170 -15.97 14.72 3.37
N PHE A 171 -15.81 15.59 2.39
CA PHE A 171 -15.13 16.88 2.63
C PHE A 171 -15.90 17.79 3.59
N SER A 172 -17.22 17.76 3.56
CA SER A 172 -18.06 18.49 4.51
C SER A 172 -17.83 18.00 5.95
N TYR A 173 -17.63 16.69 6.12
CA TYR A 173 -17.31 16.11 7.42
C TYR A 173 -15.92 16.55 7.92
N TYR A 174 -14.90 16.54 7.07
CA TYR A 174 -13.58 17.07 7.40
C TYR A 174 -13.62 18.54 7.77
N ALA A 175 -14.30 19.37 6.98
CA ALA A 175 -14.46 20.80 7.28
C ALA A 175 -15.16 21.03 8.64
N LYS A 176 -16.19 20.24 8.96
CA LYS A 176 -16.87 20.28 10.26
C LYS A 176 -15.92 19.96 11.42
N LEU A 177 -15.11 18.91 11.31
CA LEU A 177 -14.13 18.53 12.34
C LEU A 177 -13.02 19.58 12.48
N HIS A 178 -12.55 20.15 11.37
CA HIS A 178 -11.59 21.24 11.39
C HIS A 178 -12.14 22.47 12.11
N ASN A 179 -13.35 22.92 11.75
CA ASN A 179 -14.00 24.07 12.35
C ASN A 179 -14.30 23.87 13.85
N SER A 180 -14.51 22.64 14.29
CA SER A 180 -14.67 22.31 15.71
C SER A 180 -13.35 22.22 16.48
N GLY A 181 -12.20 22.32 15.79
CA GLY A 181 -10.89 22.26 16.40
C GLY A 181 -10.42 20.85 16.78
N VAL A 182 -11.10 19.82 16.29
CA VAL A 182 -10.72 18.41 16.52
C VAL A 182 -9.57 18.01 15.61
N ILE A 183 -9.61 18.43 14.35
CA ILE A 183 -8.53 18.16 13.40
C ILE A 183 -7.96 19.44 12.79
N THR A 184 -6.74 19.36 12.23
CA THR A 184 -6.29 20.26 11.16
C THR A 184 -6.11 19.45 9.88
N ILE A 185 -6.26 20.11 8.73
CA ILE A 185 -6.13 19.50 7.43
C ILE A 185 -4.89 20.08 6.74
N SER A 186 -4.08 19.21 6.17
CA SER A 186 -2.94 19.57 5.30
C SER A 186 -3.14 18.98 3.91
N THR A 187 -2.29 19.36 2.98
CA THR A 187 -2.26 18.78 1.65
C THR A 187 -0.84 18.43 1.23
N THR A 188 -0.68 18.03 -0.02
CA THR A 188 0.57 17.62 -0.66
C THR A 188 0.71 18.41 -1.97
N PRO A 189 1.90 18.60 -2.55
CA PRO A 189 2.03 19.14 -3.90
C PRO A 189 1.11 18.41 -4.89
N LEU A 190 0.56 19.12 -5.88
CA LEU A 190 -0.63 18.77 -6.69
C LEU A 190 -0.73 17.28 -7.06
N ASN A 191 0.25 16.76 -7.78
CA ASN A 191 0.26 15.36 -8.22
C ASN A 191 1.28 14.51 -7.46
N HIS A 192 1.53 14.82 -6.19
CA HIS A 192 2.40 14.03 -5.32
C HIS A 192 3.82 13.78 -5.85
N PRO A 193 4.52 14.77 -6.44
CA PRO A 193 5.86 14.57 -6.97
C PRO A 193 6.92 14.55 -5.87
N ILE A 194 8.05 13.91 -6.12
CA ILE A 194 9.24 14.01 -5.29
C ILE A 194 9.91 15.37 -5.56
N LEU A 195 9.51 16.43 -4.84
CA LEU A 195 9.98 17.79 -5.07
C LEU A 195 11.52 17.90 -5.15
N PRO A 196 12.32 17.27 -4.26
CA PRO A 196 13.77 17.32 -4.37
C PRO A 196 14.32 16.83 -5.71
N LEU A 197 13.67 15.85 -6.37
CA LEU A 197 14.09 15.33 -7.67
C LEU A 197 13.69 16.28 -8.81
N LEU A 198 12.54 16.96 -8.69
CA LEU A 198 12.17 18.03 -9.65
C LEU A 198 13.12 19.22 -9.55
N MET A 199 13.49 19.63 -8.34
CA MET A 199 14.41 20.74 -8.10
C MET A 199 15.80 20.45 -8.61
N ASP A 200 16.36 19.27 -8.32
CA ASP A 200 17.67 18.82 -8.83
C ASP A 200 17.86 17.31 -8.59
N MET A 201 18.02 16.53 -9.65
CA MET A 201 18.30 15.09 -9.56
C MET A 201 19.58 14.76 -8.77
N GLN A 202 20.52 15.72 -8.61
CA GLN A 202 21.72 15.54 -7.78
C GLN A 202 21.38 15.29 -6.29
N ASN A 203 20.18 15.65 -5.84
CA ASN A 203 19.72 15.34 -4.49
C ASN A 203 19.67 13.83 -4.23
N ALA A 204 19.42 13.02 -5.25
CA ALA A 204 19.49 11.57 -5.13
C ALA A 204 20.89 11.07 -4.76
N ILE A 205 21.92 11.63 -5.40
CA ILE A 205 23.33 11.30 -5.10
C ILE A 205 23.74 11.83 -3.72
N LYS A 206 23.26 13.02 -3.34
CA LYS A 206 23.53 13.56 -1.99
C LYS A 206 22.92 12.71 -0.89
N ALA A 207 21.69 12.16 -1.12
CA ALA A 207 21.04 11.29 -0.18
C ALA A 207 21.69 9.89 -0.12
N ASN A 208 22.12 9.37 -1.28
CA ASN A 208 22.83 8.10 -1.40
C ASN A 208 23.82 8.17 -2.60
N ILE A 209 25.12 8.17 -2.30
CA ILE A 209 26.21 8.33 -3.28
C ILE A 209 26.21 7.27 -4.40
N ASN A 210 25.58 6.12 -4.17
CA ASN A 210 25.52 5.02 -5.13
C ASN A 210 24.31 5.09 -6.07
N THR A 211 23.47 6.12 -5.96
CA THR A 211 22.28 6.24 -6.80
C THR A 211 22.63 6.68 -8.20
N ALA A 212 22.24 5.88 -9.20
CA ALA A 212 22.34 6.28 -10.60
C ALA A 212 21.23 7.29 -10.95
N ILE A 213 21.55 8.32 -11.71
CA ILE A 213 20.57 9.30 -12.20
C ILE A 213 20.62 9.38 -13.73
N PRO A 214 19.53 9.84 -14.41
CA PRO A 214 19.54 10.11 -15.84
C PRO A 214 20.69 11.07 -16.21
N LYS A 215 21.39 10.78 -17.31
CA LYS A 215 22.55 11.59 -17.72
C LYS A 215 22.17 13.01 -18.15
N ASP A 216 21.10 13.12 -18.93
CA ASP A 216 20.65 14.36 -19.54
C ASP A 216 19.34 14.85 -18.85
N TYR A 217 19.37 14.97 -17.52
CA TYR A 217 18.23 15.48 -16.77
C TYR A 217 18.09 17.01 -16.89
N ILE A 218 16.90 17.51 -16.70
CA ILE A 218 16.59 18.94 -16.58
C ILE A 218 15.99 19.23 -15.21
N LYS A 219 16.21 20.44 -14.70
CA LYS A 219 15.57 20.92 -13.50
C LYS A 219 14.18 21.40 -13.83
N LEU A 220 13.21 21.02 -13.01
CA LEU A 220 11.79 21.31 -13.16
C LEU A 220 11.31 22.24 -12.03
N GLU A 221 12.09 23.28 -11.74
CA GLU A 221 11.81 24.21 -10.62
C GLU A 221 10.48 24.96 -10.84
N ASP A 222 10.14 25.32 -12.09
CA ASP A 222 8.87 25.96 -12.42
C ASP A 222 7.68 25.00 -12.21
N ASP A 223 7.84 23.73 -12.57
CA ASP A 223 6.82 22.72 -12.33
C ASP A 223 6.65 22.45 -10.84
N ALA A 224 7.75 22.37 -10.08
CA ALA A 224 7.70 22.25 -8.62
C ALA A 224 6.91 23.40 -7.97
N LEU A 225 7.07 24.63 -8.45
CA LEU A 225 6.29 25.78 -8.00
C LEU A 225 4.79 25.63 -8.34
N LEU A 226 4.48 25.20 -9.56
CA LEU A 226 3.09 24.96 -9.98
C LEU A 226 2.44 23.82 -9.19
N GLN A 227 3.16 22.74 -8.92
CA GLN A 227 2.70 21.65 -8.05
C GLN A 227 2.27 22.15 -6.68
N VAL A 228 3.01 23.09 -6.07
CA VAL A 228 2.68 23.63 -4.76
C VAL A 228 1.54 24.65 -4.83
N THR A 229 1.60 25.59 -5.78
CA THR A 229 0.60 26.69 -5.85
C THR A 229 -0.77 26.18 -6.23
N ARG A 230 -0.88 25.32 -7.24
CA ARG A 230 -2.16 24.73 -7.66
C ARG A 230 -2.78 23.81 -6.60
N ALA A 231 -1.95 23.11 -5.80
CA ALA A 231 -2.45 22.34 -4.68
C ALA A 231 -3.09 23.23 -3.62
N LYS A 232 -2.49 24.38 -3.32
CA LYS A 232 -3.05 25.36 -2.38
C LYS A 232 -4.37 25.94 -2.89
N ASP A 233 -4.42 26.32 -4.16
CA ASP A 233 -5.64 26.87 -4.77
C ASP A 233 -6.79 25.85 -4.70
N LEU A 234 -6.55 24.62 -5.11
CA LEU A 234 -7.55 23.55 -5.05
C LEU A 234 -8.00 23.24 -3.62
N PHE A 235 -7.07 23.26 -2.66
CA PHE A 235 -7.39 23.07 -1.25
C PHE A 235 -8.28 24.20 -0.73
N HIS A 236 -7.93 25.46 -1.04
CA HIS A 236 -8.72 26.64 -0.66
C HIS A 236 -10.13 26.57 -1.25
N ASP A 237 -10.25 26.27 -2.54
CA ASP A 237 -11.54 26.12 -3.24
C ASP A 237 -12.42 25.00 -2.67
N THR A 238 -11.79 23.99 -2.06
CA THR A 238 -12.51 22.84 -1.51
C THR A 238 -12.95 23.07 -0.06
N PHE A 239 -12.10 23.67 0.78
CA PHE A 239 -12.33 23.78 2.22
C PHE A 239 -12.65 25.21 2.67
N GLY A 240 -12.39 26.24 1.85
CA GLY A 240 -12.67 27.64 2.17
C GLY A 240 -11.66 28.31 3.10
N PHE A 241 -10.50 27.69 3.32
CA PHE A 241 -9.39 28.25 4.11
C PHE A 241 -8.04 27.80 3.53
N GLU A 242 -6.95 28.49 3.92
CA GLU A 242 -5.61 28.22 3.40
C GLU A 242 -5.00 26.95 4.02
N ALA A 243 -4.28 26.17 3.21
CA ALA A 243 -3.42 25.11 3.70
C ALA A 243 -2.19 25.68 4.39
N GLU A 244 -2.12 25.57 5.72
CA GLU A 244 -0.95 26.03 6.50
C GLU A 244 0.19 25.02 6.52
N GLY A 245 -0.09 23.75 6.24
CA GLY A 245 0.87 22.67 6.28
C GLY A 245 0.83 21.76 5.09
N PHE A 246 1.99 21.18 4.78
CA PHE A 246 2.16 20.20 3.73
C PHE A 246 2.82 18.91 4.26
N TRP A 247 2.33 17.80 3.79
CA TRP A 247 3.12 16.58 3.72
C TRP A 247 3.84 16.60 2.38
N PRO A 248 5.15 16.92 2.31
CA PRO A 248 5.88 16.70 1.08
C PRO A 248 5.71 15.24 0.64
N ALA A 249 5.42 15.01 -0.63
CA ALA A 249 5.20 13.67 -1.13
C ALA A 249 6.28 12.71 -0.62
N GLU A 250 5.87 11.58 -0.04
CA GLU A 250 6.77 10.58 0.55
C GLU A 250 7.71 11.13 1.66
N GLY A 251 7.31 12.20 2.33
CA GLY A 251 8.18 12.89 3.28
C GLY A 251 9.50 13.38 2.65
N ALA A 252 9.54 13.51 1.33
CA ALA A 252 10.73 13.83 0.58
C ALA A 252 11.08 15.31 0.70
N VAL A 253 12.28 15.59 1.21
CA VAL A 253 12.75 16.96 1.46
C VAL A 253 14.20 17.15 1.00
N ASP A 254 14.54 18.37 0.67
CA ASP A 254 15.86 18.97 0.65
C ASP A 254 15.76 20.45 0.98
N GLU A 255 16.88 21.13 1.18
CA GLU A 255 16.87 22.55 1.58
C GLU A 255 16.09 23.42 0.60
N LYS A 256 16.26 23.22 -0.72
CA LYS A 256 15.58 24.03 -1.74
C LYS A 256 14.06 23.77 -1.82
N SER A 257 13.61 22.52 -1.70
CA SER A 257 12.18 22.21 -1.70
C SER A 257 11.49 22.81 -0.47
N VAL A 258 12.17 22.84 0.68
CA VAL A 258 11.67 23.48 1.90
C VAL A 258 11.60 25.00 1.75
N GLU A 259 12.63 25.62 1.13
CA GLU A 259 12.60 27.06 0.81
C GLU A 259 11.45 27.41 -0.15
N LEU A 260 11.20 26.57 -1.16
CA LEU A 260 10.05 26.72 -2.06
C LEU A 260 8.74 26.70 -1.29
N LEU A 261 8.51 25.68 -0.45
CA LEU A 261 7.29 25.55 0.35
C LEU A 261 7.10 26.76 1.27
N LYS A 262 8.16 27.21 1.94
CA LYS A 262 8.13 28.44 2.75
C LYS A 262 7.75 29.67 1.93
N SER A 263 8.34 29.85 0.73
CA SER A 263 8.04 30.98 -0.16
C SER A 263 6.57 31.01 -0.61
N CYS A 264 5.92 29.84 -0.67
CA CYS A 264 4.50 29.69 -0.95
C CYS A 264 3.62 29.88 0.31
N GLY A 265 4.18 30.26 1.46
CA GLY A 265 3.46 30.57 2.68
C GLY A 265 3.12 29.36 3.56
N ILE A 266 3.76 28.21 3.31
CA ILE A 266 3.62 27.02 4.16
C ILE A 266 4.34 27.28 5.49
N LYS A 267 3.69 26.94 6.61
CA LYS A 267 4.17 27.19 7.97
C LYS A 267 4.82 25.95 8.60
N TRP A 268 4.41 24.76 8.16
CA TRP A 268 4.94 23.50 8.68
C TRP A 268 4.89 22.38 7.64
N ILE A 269 5.80 21.44 7.79
CA ILE A 269 5.87 20.18 7.04
C ILE A 269 6.15 19.03 8.00
N ALA A 270 6.09 17.81 7.48
CA ALA A 270 6.59 16.67 8.20
C ALA A 270 7.45 15.78 7.28
N THR A 271 8.40 15.06 7.87
CA THR A 271 9.28 14.09 7.20
C THR A 271 9.63 12.95 8.17
N ASP A 272 10.72 12.22 7.96
CA ASP A 272 11.08 11.03 8.74
C ASP A 272 12.29 11.27 9.68
N GLU A 273 12.40 10.46 10.75
CA GLU A 273 13.51 10.52 11.72
C GLU A 273 14.88 10.33 11.08
N GLU A 274 14.99 9.56 9.98
CA GLU A 274 16.25 9.37 9.26
C GLU A 274 16.80 10.71 8.73
N ILE A 275 15.94 11.61 8.30
CA ILE A 275 16.33 12.94 7.84
C ILE A 275 16.85 13.77 9.01
N LEU A 276 16.19 13.72 10.18
CA LEU A 276 16.65 14.40 11.39
C LEU A 276 18.04 13.91 11.80
N PHE A 277 18.21 12.59 11.90
CA PHE A 277 19.47 11.99 12.33
C PHE A 277 20.64 12.31 11.39
N LYS A 278 20.37 12.33 10.07
CA LYS A 278 21.36 12.77 9.07
C LYS A 278 21.67 14.25 9.21
N SER A 279 20.67 15.10 9.42
CA SER A 279 20.83 16.56 9.56
C SER A 279 21.63 16.92 10.80
N LEU A 280 21.42 16.23 11.91
CA LEU A 280 22.17 16.42 13.17
C LEU A 280 23.48 15.63 13.23
N ASN A 281 23.75 14.76 12.28
CA ASN A 281 24.84 13.77 12.34
C ASN A 281 24.85 13.02 13.69
N SER A 282 23.69 12.62 14.17
CA SER A 282 23.46 11.97 15.46
C SER A 282 22.38 10.90 15.32
N LYS A 283 22.57 9.74 15.98
CA LYS A 283 21.57 8.68 16.07
C LYS A 283 20.89 8.60 17.44
N ASP A 284 21.09 9.60 18.30
CA ASP A 284 20.46 9.65 19.60
C ASP A 284 18.96 9.95 19.45
N ARG A 285 18.12 8.98 19.80
CA ARG A 285 16.65 9.10 19.68
C ARG A 285 16.06 10.20 20.55
N LYS A 286 16.76 10.70 21.58
CA LYS A 286 16.30 11.84 22.37
C LYS A 286 16.08 13.09 21.53
N ASN A 287 16.86 13.25 20.45
CA ASN A 287 16.67 14.35 19.50
C ASN A 287 15.29 14.30 18.84
N LEU A 288 14.73 13.10 18.65
CA LEU A 288 13.41 12.94 17.98
C LEU A 288 12.24 13.54 18.81
N TYR A 289 12.44 13.72 20.12
CA TYR A 289 11.40 14.17 21.05
C TYR A 289 11.41 15.68 21.29
N THR A 290 12.19 16.42 20.48
CA THR A 290 12.28 17.88 20.44
C THR A 290 11.63 18.40 19.15
N GLN A 291 11.08 19.63 19.21
CA GLN A 291 10.54 20.28 18.01
C GLN A 291 11.63 21.05 17.26
N TYR A 292 11.56 21.06 15.94
CA TYR A 292 12.56 21.70 15.09
C TYR A 292 11.96 22.69 14.09
N ASN A 293 12.79 23.69 13.75
CA ASN A 293 12.62 24.55 12.59
C ASN A 293 13.78 24.35 11.61
N TYR A 294 13.52 24.60 10.36
CA TYR A 294 14.53 24.95 9.37
C TYR A 294 14.10 26.21 8.64
N ASN A 295 14.93 27.28 8.69
CA ASN A 295 14.59 28.59 8.11
C ASN A 295 13.19 29.09 8.53
N ASP A 296 12.85 29.06 9.82
CA ASP A 296 11.55 29.41 10.42
C ASP A 296 10.34 28.54 10.01
N LEU A 297 10.54 27.52 9.19
CA LEU A 297 9.49 26.55 8.86
C LEU A 297 9.55 25.39 9.87
N CYS A 298 8.43 25.10 10.52
CA CYS A 298 8.35 24.00 11.49
C CYS A 298 8.39 22.65 10.79
N ILE A 299 9.21 21.70 11.27
CA ILE A 299 9.32 20.36 10.72
C ILE A 299 9.01 19.31 11.80
N GLY A 300 8.01 18.48 11.55
CA GLY A 300 7.72 17.28 12.33
C GLY A 300 8.53 16.09 11.79
N PHE A 301 9.14 15.30 12.68
CA PHE A 301 9.88 14.11 12.31
C PHE A 301 9.17 12.86 12.82
N ARG A 302 8.70 12.02 11.87
CA ARG A 302 8.01 10.78 12.13
C ARG A 302 8.85 9.85 12.99
N ASP A 303 8.33 9.39 14.12
CA ASP A 303 8.90 8.25 14.85
C ASP A 303 8.60 6.97 14.05
N HIS A 304 9.63 6.42 13.43
CA HIS A 304 9.52 5.25 12.57
C HIS A 304 9.04 4.03 13.36
N TYR A 305 9.64 3.79 14.54
CA TYR A 305 9.30 2.64 15.36
C TYR A 305 7.84 2.65 15.81
N LEU A 306 7.36 3.75 16.40
CA LEU A 306 5.98 3.85 16.89
C LEU A 306 4.96 3.79 15.75
N SER A 307 5.27 4.40 14.61
CA SER A 307 4.40 4.38 13.45
C SER A 307 4.31 2.97 12.84
N ASP A 308 5.43 2.26 12.73
CA ASP A 308 5.49 0.91 12.17
C ASP A 308 4.85 -0.15 13.09
N LEU A 309 4.83 0.07 14.41
CA LEU A 309 4.03 -0.74 15.32
C LEU A 309 2.55 -0.76 14.90
N ILE A 310 1.98 0.42 14.61
CA ILE A 310 0.58 0.54 14.19
C ILE A 310 0.41 0.03 12.76
N GLY A 311 1.22 0.51 11.82
CA GLY A 311 1.06 0.20 10.41
C GLY A 311 1.24 -1.28 10.05
N PHE A 312 2.13 -2.00 10.76
CA PHE A 312 2.55 -3.33 10.34
C PHE A 312 2.50 -4.41 11.43
N THR A 313 2.79 -4.06 12.69
CA THR A 313 2.98 -5.06 13.75
C THR A 313 1.66 -5.46 14.40
N TYR A 314 0.80 -4.51 14.71
CA TYR A 314 -0.40 -4.75 15.53
C TYR A 314 -1.53 -5.46 14.81
N ARG A 315 -1.53 -5.52 13.50
CA ARG A 315 -2.52 -6.25 12.70
C ARG A 315 -2.64 -7.74 13.06
N HIS A 316 -1.60 -8.32 13.67
CA HIS A 316 -1.55 -9.73 14.09
C HIS A 316 -1.77 -9.94 15.59
N GLN A 317 -2.11 -8.87 16.33
CA GLN A 317 -2.26 -8.90 17.77
C GLN A 317 -3.70 -8.64 18.21
N ASP A 318 -4.03 -9.05 19.44
CA ASP A 318 -5.26 -8.63 20.09
C ASP A 318 -5.27 -7.11 20.27
N SER A 319 -6.36 -6.46 19.87
CA SER A 319 -6.50 -5.00 19.85
C SER A 319 -6.21 -4.33 21.20
N GLY A 320 -6.71 -4.91 22.31
CA GLY A 320 -6.45 -4.38 23.66
C GLY A 320 -5.00 -4.59 24.10
N SER A 321 -4.36 -5.67 23.68
CA SER A 321 -2.94 -5.92 23.96
C SER A 321 -2.04 -5.01 23.16
N ALA A 322 -2.36 -4.76 21.90
CA ALA A 322 -1.66 -3.82 21.03
C ALA A 322 -1.73 -2.39 21.58
N SER A 323 -2.93 -1.95 22.00
CA SER A 323 -3.10 -0.63 22.62
C SER A 323 -2.27 -0.49 23.90
N ARG A 324 -2.35 -1.46 24.84
CA ARG A 324 -1.53 -1.43 26.05
C ARG A 324 -0.02 -1.42 25.78
N HIS A 325 0.43 -2.17 24.77
CA HIS A 325 1.84 -2.15 24.37
C HIS A 325 2.24 -0.77 23.87
N PHE A 326 1.45 -0.17 22.98
CA PHE A 326 1.70 1.17 22.45
C PHE A 326 1.77 2.24 23.56
N MET A 327 0.77 2.23 24.48
CA MET A 327 0.76 3.13 25.63
C MET A 327 1.98 2.91 26.54
N GLY A 328 2.43 1.67 26.72
CA GLY A 328 3.64 1.35 27.46
C GLY A 328 4.92 1.89 26.81
N GLU A 329 5.01 1.89 25.48
CA GLU A 329 6.14 2.52 24.76
C GLU A 329 6.12 4.06 24.94
N LEU A 330 4.95 4.69 24.84
CA LEU A 330 4.81 6.13 25.12
C LEU A 330 5.20 6.47 26.57
N GLU A 331 4.79 5.66 27.54
CA GLU A 331 5.14 5.86 28.95
C GLU A 331 6.64 5.78 29.21
N LYS A 332 7.36 4.84 28.57
CA LYS A 332 8.83 4.77 28.64
C LYS A 332 9.47 6.04 28.12
N ILE A 333 9.01 6.54 26.97
CA ILE A 333 9.51 7.80 26.41
C ILE A 333 9.27 8.95 27.37
N GLN A 334 8.08 9.06 27.94
CA GLN A 334 7.71 10.13 28.89
C GLN A 334 8.55 10.07 30.17
N GLN A 335 8.83 8.88 30.70
CA GLN A 335 9.67 8.74 31.90
C GLN A 335 11.12 9.19 31.66
N GLU A 336 11.66 8.94 30.47
CA GLU A 336 13.02 9.36 30.12
C GLU A 336 13.09 10.81 29.63
N ASN A 337 11.99 11.31 29.03
CA ASN A 337 11.88 12.63 28.41
C ASN A 337 10.52 13.25 28.80
N PRO A 338 10.38 13.86 29.98
CA PRO A 338 9.08 14.34 30.51
C PRO A 338 8.37 15.36 29.62
N ASP A 339 9.12 16.15 28.85
CA ASP A 339 8.62 17.17 27.93
C ASP A 339 8.60 16.69 26.47
N ALA A 340 8.66 15.37 26.23
CA ALA A 340 8.70 14.78 24.90
C ALA A 340 7.52 15.23 24.03
N SER A 341 7.81 15.58 22.80
CA SER A 341 6.84 15.83 21.75
C SER A 341 7.25 15.01 20.54
N LEU A 342 6.40 14.09 20.09
CA LEU A 342 6.71 13.12 19.05
C LEU A 342 5.60 13.04 17.99
N PHE A 343 5.95 12.46 16.83
CA PHE A 343 5.04 12.35 15.69
C PHE A 343 4.86 10.89 15.30
N VAL A 344 3.63 10.41 15.41
CA VAL A 344 3.18 9.16 14.83
C VAL A 344 2.48 9.48 13.52
N ILE A 345 3.10 9.13 12.39
CA ILE A 345 2.61 9.47 11.06
C ILE A 345 2.37 8.17 10.30
N LEU A 346 1.16 8.01 9.76
CA LEU A 346 0.67 6.80 9.13
C LEU A 346 0.03 7.13 7.78
N ASP A 347 0.04 6.17 6.88
CA ASP A 347 -0.89 6.21 5.76
C ASP A 347 -2.33 6.08 6.25
N GLY A 348 -3.23 6.78 5.58
CA GLY A 348 -4.62 6.82 5.99
C GLY A 348 -5.48 5.70 5.42
N GLU A 349 -4.94 4.88 4.50
CA GLU A 349 -5.68 3.86 3.77
C GLU A 349 -5.08 2.44 3.81
N ASN A 350 -3.78 2.30 3.59
CA ASN A 350 -3.21 1.01 3.15
C ASN A 350 -3.09 -0.08 4.24
N ALA A 351 -3.00 0.29 5.52
CA ALA A 351 -2.78 -0.69 6.58
C ALA A 351 -4.06 -1.44 6.99
N TRP A 352 -5.23 -0.83 6.85
CA TRP A 352 -6.46 -1.25 7.53
C TRP A 352 -7.11 -2.48 6.90
N GLU A 353 -6.81 -2.80 5.66
CA GLU A 353 -7.20 -4.05 5.01
C GLU A 353 -6.69 -5.29 5.75
N PHE A 354 -5.57 -5.18 6.44
CA PHE A 354 -4.96 -6.27 7.18
C PHE A 354 -5.45 -6.38 8.63
N PHE A 355 -6.26 -5.43 9.09
CA PHE A 355 -6.85 -5.47 10.42
C PHE A 355 -8.27 -6.02 10.37
N GLN A 356 -8.65 -6.82 11.36
CA GLN A 356 -10.04 -7.21 11.55
C GLN A 356 -10.93 -5.97 11.74
N ASN A 357 -12.13 -5.99 11.19
CA ASN A 357 -13.07 -4.88 11.25
C ASN A 357 -12.43 -3.53 10.86
N ASN A 358 -11.61 -3.54 9.82
CA ASN A 358 -10.96 -2.33 9.29
C ASN A 358 -10.19 -1.53 10.37
N GLY A 359 -9.62 -2.20 11.35
CA GLY A 359 -8.88 -1.59 12.46
C GLY A 359 -9.74 -0.94 13.54
N PHE A 360 -11.08 -1.00 13.44
CA PHE A 360 -12.00 -0.34 14.38
C PHE A 360 -11.74 -0.72 15.84
N ASP A 361 -11.60 -2.01 16.13
CA ASP A 361 -11.43 -2.48 17.50
C ASP A 361 -10.09 -2.01 18.09
N PHE A 362 -9.05 -2.00 17.28
CA PHE A 362 -7.73 -1.48 17.67
C PHE A 362 -7.77 0.03 17.92
N PHE A 363 -8.31 0.81 16.99
CA PHE A 363 -8.39 2.27 17.15
C PHE A 363 -9.32 2.66 18.31
N ASN A 364 -10.43 1.95 18.50
CA ASN A 364 -11.31 2.22 19.62
C ASN A 364 -10.63 1.97 20.97
N ALA A 365 -9.82 0.90 21.09
CA ALA A 365 -9.01 0.65 22.29
C ALA A 365 -7.95 1.74 22.49
N LEU A 366 -7.14 2.03 21.46
CA LEU A 366 -6.08 3.02 21.54
C LEU A 366 -6.61 4.44 21.83
N TYR A 367 -7.65 4.85 21.15
CA TYR A 367 -8.24 6.17 21.35
C TYR A 367 -8.91 6.31 22.71
N SER A 368 -9.50 5.23 23.25
CA SER A 368 -10.01 5.20 24.62
C SER A 368 -8.88 5.38 25.65
N ASP A 369 -7.76 4.67 25.47
CA ASP A 369 -6.60 4.76 26.35
C ASP A 369 -5.96 6.17 26.27
N LEU A 370 -5.80 6.73 25.08
CA LEU A 370 -5.27 8.08 24.86
C LEU A 370 -6.20 9.17 25.44
N SER A 371 -7.52 9.03 25.24
CA SER A 371 -8.52 9.99 25.76
C SER A 371 -8.55 10.02 27.29
N SER A 372 -8.35 8.86 27.95
CA SER A 372 -8.30 8.77 29.42
C SER A 372 -6.91 9.06 30.02
N CYS A 373 -5.89 9.20 29.19
CA CYS A 373 -4.51 9.42 29.63
C CYS A 373 -4.31 10.83 30.23
N SER A 374 -3.80 10.91 31.46
CA SER A 374 -3.56 12.19 32.15
C SER A 374 -2.17 12.78 31.92
N TRP A 375 -1.19 11.95 31.48
CA TRP A 375 0.21 12.35 31.30
C TRP A 375 0.59 12.58 29.83
N CYS A 376 -0.24 12.21 28.87
CA CYS A 376 -0.03 12.53 27.46
C CYS A 376 -1.28 13.21 26.86
N LYS A 377 -1.11 13.88 25.74
CA LYS A 377 -2.20 14.45 24.96
C LYS A 377 -1.86 14.44 23.48
N THR A 378 -2.85 14.21 22.67
CA THR A 378 -2.74 14.39 21.22
C THR A 378 -2.89 15.87 20.85
N MET A 379 -2.20 16.30 19.80
CA MET A 379 -2.21 17.67 19.31
C MET A 379 -2.31 17.73 17.79
N ARG A 380 -2.86 18.82 17.28
CA ARG A 380 -2.81 19.13 15.85
C ARG A 380 -1.46 19.78 15.52
N MET A 381 -1.01 19.65 14.29
CA MET A 381 0.27 20.20 13.86
C MET A 381 0.32 21.73 13.96
N ASP A 382 -0.79 22.44 13.69
CA ASP A 382 -0.88 23.89 13.86
C ASP A 382 -0.77 24.36 15.33
N GLU A 383 -1.07 23.48 16.29
CA GLU A 383 -0.84 23.74 17.71
C GLU A 383 0.63 23.49 18.09
N ILE A 384 1.23 22.44 17.53
CA ILE A 384 2.65 22.08 17.74
C ILE A 384 3.57 23.20 17.26
N THR A 385 3.23 23.90 16.18
CA THR A 385 4.01 25.06 15.69
C THR A 385 4.16 26.17 16.71
N LYS A 386 3.40 26.17 17.81
CA LYS A 386 3.44 27.17 18.88
C LYS A 386 4.33 26.76 20.06
N LEU A 387 4.82 25.52 20.06
CA LEU A 387 5.72 25.01 21.10
C LEU A 387 7.16 25.52 20.90
N PRO A 388 8.00 25.52 21.94
CA PRO A 388 9.43 25.80 21.81
C PRO A 388 10.09 24.85 20.82
N ARG A 389 11.05 25.37 20.04
CA ARG A 389 11.71 24.66 18.96
C ARG A 389 13.19 24.96 18.90
N GLU A 390 13.97 24.03 18.37
CA GLU A 390 15.36 24.21 18.03
C GLU A 390 15.52 24.47 16.52
N ASP A 391 16.55 25.24 16.15
CA ASP A 391 16.83 25.50 14.75
C ASP A 391 17.83 24.50 14.20
N LEU A 392 17.47 23.83 13.09
CA LEU A 392 18.41 23.03 12.30
C LEU A 392 19.31 23.93 11.48
N LEU A 393 20.62 23.68 11.54
CA LEU A 393 21.61 24.42 10.76
C LEU A 393 21.65 23.99 9.29
N SER A 394 21.24 22.77 9.01
CA SER A 394 21.13 22.19 7.67
C SER A 394 20.05 21.11 7.64
N LEU A 395 19.51 20.82 6.48
CA LEU A 395 18.54 19.76 6.28
C LEU A 395 19.08 18.75 5.27
N ALA A 396 19.27 17.51 5.70
CA ALA A 396 19.73 16.43 4.83
C ALA A 396 18.66 16.08 3.78
N PRO A 397 19.02 15.87 2.52
CA PRO A 397 18.07 15.39 1.51
C PRO A 397 17.71 13.93 1.73
N GLY A 398 16.45 13.58 1.46
CA GLY A 398 15.95 12.22 1.54
C GLY A 398 14.44 12.17 1.72
N SER A 399 13.91 10.97 1.94
CA SER A 399 12.49 10.69 2.15
C SER A 399 12.29 9.79 3.37
N TRP A 400 11.06 9.50 3.73
CA TRP A 400 10.74 8.53 4.78
C TRP A 400 11.17 7.08 4.42
N ILE A 401 11.54 6.88 3.15
CA ILE A 401 11.98 5.59 2.63
C ILE A 401 13.49 5.47 2.71
N ASN A 402 14.01 4.87 3.80
CA ASN A 402 15.43 4.65 4.06
C ASN A 402 16.27 5.95 3.95
N GLY A 403 15.66 7.13 4.20
CA GLY A 403 16.32 8.42 4.08
C GLY A 403 16.93 8.68 2.70
N SER A 404 16.41 8.09 1.62
CA SER A 404 16.95 8.20 0.27
C SER A 404 15.84 8.41 -0.77
N PHE A 405 16.21 8.53 -2.05
CA PHE A 405 15.26 8.62 -3.16
C PHE A 405 15.30 7.40 -4.08
N ASN A 406 15.93 6.31 -3.65
CA ASN A 406 16.17 5.14 -4.50
C ASN A 406 14.87 4.45 -4.95
N THR A 407 13.79 4.66 -4.22
CA THR A 407 12.44 4.17 -4.59
C THR A 407 11.95 4.81 -5.89
N TRP A 408 12.39 6.02 -6.23
CA TRP A 408 11.88 6.78 -7.39
C TRP A 408 12.93 7.01 -8.48
N VAL A 409 14.21 6.73 -8.21
CA VAL A 409 15.31 6.87 -9.16
C VAL A 409 16.42 5.86 -8.88
N GLY A 410 17.21 5.48 -9.90
CA GLY A 410 18.37 4.58 -9.74
C GLY A 410 18.20 3.23 -10.42
N HIS A 411 17.01 2.64 -10.43
CA HIS A 411 16.73 1.44 -11.23
C HIS A 411 16.57 1.78 -12.72
N SER A 412 16.92 0.85 -13.62
CA SER A 412 16.90 1.10 -15.08
C SER A 412 15.51 1.49 -15.62
N GLU A 413 14.43 0.90 -15.10
CA GLU A 413 13.06 1.25 -15.49
C GLU A 413 12.70 2.66 -15.00
N LYS A 414 13.00 2.99 -13.73
CA LYS A 414 12.80 4.33 -13.17
C LYS A 414 13.59 5.39 -13.97
N THR A 415 14.85 5.11 -14.27
CA THR A 415 15.68 5.98 -15.10
C THR A 415 15.06 6.18 -16.48
N ARG A 416 14.55 5.09 -17.09
CA ARG A 416 13.87 5.16 -18.40
C ARG A 416 12.63 6.04 -18.36
N ALA A 417 11.81 5.93 -17.33
CA ALA A 417 10.63 6.78 -17.17
C ALA A 417 11.02 8.28 -17.08
N TRP A 418 12.01 8.62 -16.26
CA TRP A 418 12.55 9.98 -16.20
C TRP A 418 13.11 10.47 -17.55
N GLU A 419 13.84 9.62 -18.27
CA GLU A 419 14.38 9.97 -19.59
C GLU A 419 13.28 10.29 -20.61
N LEU A 420 12.17 9.52 -20.60
CA LEU A 420 11.01 9.79 -21.45
C LEU A 420 10.31 11.10 -21.08
N LEU A 421 10.12 11.38 -19.79
CA LEU A 421 9.58 12.65 -19.32
C LEU A 421 10.46 13.84 -19.77
N PHE A 422 11.77 13.76 -19.59
CA PHE A 422 12.69 14.82 -20.00
C PHE A 422 12.78 14.97 -21.53
N LEU A 423 12.66 13.88 -22.28
CA LEU A 423 12.59 13.93 -23.75
C LEU A 423 11.34 14.70 -24.18
N THR A 424 10.17 14.33 -23.66
CA THR A 424 8.90 15.00 -23.98
C THR A 424 8.92 16.49 -23.62
N LYS A 425 9.51 16.86 -22.46
CA LYS A 425 9.71 18.26 -22.06
C LYS A 425 10.56 19.03 -23.06
N ARG A 426 11.66 18.44 -23.55
CA ARG A 426 12.52 19.08 -24.55
C ARG A 426 11.82 19.27 -25.90
N ASP A 427 11.12 18.24 -26.36
CA ASP A 427 10.41 18.29 -27.64
C ASP A 427 9.28 19.31 -27.58
N CYS A 428 8.49 19.32 -26.51
CA CYS A 428 7.42 20.29 -26.31
C CYS A 428 7.93 21.73 -26.30
N LYS A 429 9.10 22.00 -25.70
CA LYS A 429 9.68 23.35 -25.64
C LYS A 429 9.93 23.96 -27.02
N HIS A 430 10.22 23.16 -28.03
CA HIS A 430 10.44 23.63 -29.40
C HIS A 430 9.15 24.10 -30.11
N HIS A 431 7.98 23.61 -29.66
CA HIS A 431 6.68 23.90 -30.26
C HIS A 431 5.83 24.86 -29.42
N HIS A 432 6.22 25.13 -28.17
CA HIS A 432 5.43 25.86 -27.19
C HIS A 432 4.99 27.27 -27.63
N SER A 433 5.81 27.99 -28.42
CA SER A 433 5.52 29.38 -28.83
C SER A 433 4.34 29.49 -29.82
N GLU A 434 3.96 28.42 -30.47
CA GLU A 434 2.92 28.39 -31.50
C GLU A 434 1.54 27.96 -30.95
N LEU A 435 1.48 27.53 -29.68
CA LEU A 435 0.28 27.00 -29.05
C LEU A 435 -0.57 28.09 -28.39
N ASP A 436 -1.87 27.92 -28.40
CA ASP A 436 -2.79 28.75 -27.60
C ASP A 436 -2.70 28.42 -26.11
N GLU A 437 -3.25 29.28 -25.26
CA GLU A 437 -3.12 29.18 -23.80
C GLU A 437 -3.91 27.96 -23.22
N ASP A 438 -5.02 27.57 -23.82
CA ASP A 438 -5.79 26.38 -23.40
C ASP A 438 -4.98 25.11 -23.63
N THR A 439 -4.39 24.98 -24.82
CA THR A 439 -3.50 23.86 -25.16
C THR A 439 -2.28 23.82 -24.26
N LYS A 440 -1.64 24.98 -23.97
CA LYS A 440 -0.53 25.06 -23.02
C LYS A 440 -0.93 24.59 -21.61
N SER A 441 -2.11 24.97 -21.14
CA SER A 441 -2.62 24.55 -19.85
C SER A 441 -2.81 23.04 -19.78
N LYS A 442 -3.40 22.43 -20.81
CA LYS A 442 -3.59 20.96 -20.90
C LYS A 442 -2.26 20.22 -20.91
N ILE A 443 -1.29 20.70 -21.70
CA ILE A 443 0.06 20.14 -21.74
C ILE A 443 0.71 20.20 -20.33
N GLN A 444 0.55 21.32 -19.65
CA GLN A 444 1.09 21.47 -18.29
C GLN A 444 0.41 20.48 -17.32
N ASP A 445 -0.91 20.27 -17.43
CA ASP A 445 -1.62 19.30 -16.61
C ASP A 445 -1.09 17.87 -16.81
N HIS A 446 -0.84 17.45 -18.05
CA HIS A 446 -0.23 16.17 -18.35
C HIS A 446 1.19 16.05 -17.82
N PHE A 447 2.01 17.09 -17.90
CA PHE A 447 3.35 17.06 -17.29
C PHE A 447 3.29 16.91 -15.78
N LEU A 448 2.46 17.72 -15.11
CA LEU A 448 2.31 17.64 -13.66
C LEU A 448 1.79 16.26 -13.21
N ALA A 449 0.90 15.63 -13.99
CA ALA A 449 0.43 14.28 -13.74
C ALA A 449 1.52 13.21 -13.95
N ALA A 450 2.34 13.34 -15.01
CA ALA A 450 3.46 12.43 -15.28
C ALA A 450 4.60 12.53 -14.24
N GLU A 451 4.69 13.62 -13.47
CA GLU A 451 5.66 13.82 -12.39
C GLU A 451 5.28 13.13 -11.07
N CYS A 452 4.11 12.50 -11.00
CA CYS A 452 3.63 11.77 -9.83
C CYS A 452 4.63 10.71 -9.37
N SER A 453 4.89 10.65 -8.07
CA SER A 453 5.82 9.68 -7.48
C SER A 453 5.36 8.23 -7.65
N ASP A 454 4.04 8.01 -7.71
CA ASP A 454 3.45 6.67 -7.77
C ASP A 454 3.86 5.91 -9.02
N TRP A 455 4.01 6.58 -10.18
CA TRP A 455 4.50 5.90 -11.38
C TRP A 455 5.88 5.29 -11.16
N PHE A 456 6.82 6.05 -10.60
CA PHE A 456 8.19 5.61 -10.34
C PHE A 456 8.26 4.58 -9.21
N TRP A 457 7.30 4.57 -8.30
CA TRP A 457 7.17 3.57 -7.25
C TRP A 457 7.01 2.16 -7.82
N TRP A 458 6.19 2.00 -8.86
CA TRP A 458 5.86 0.71 -9.45
C TRP A 458 6.91 0.18 -10.42
N TYR A 459 7.83 1.01 -10.89
CA TYR A 459 8.97 0.58 -11.68
C TYR A 459 10.06 -0.04 -10.80
N GLY A 460 10.87 -0.95 -11.40
CA GLY A 460 11.97 -1.61 -10.70
C GLY A 460 11.51 -2.87 -9.96
N ASP A 461 12.43 -3.53 -9.26
CA ASP A 461 12.19 -4.82 -8.58
C ASP A 461 11.76 -4.65 -7.12
N ASP A 462 11.62 -3.39 -6.66
CA ASP A 462 11.36 -3.07 -5.25
C ASP A 462 9.92 -3.34 -4.85
N HIS A 463 8.98 -3.13 -5.79
CA HIS A 463 7.54 -3.18 -5.55
C HIS A 463 6.84 -3.95 -6.67
N PHE A 464 5.82 -4.71 -6.31
CA PHE A 464 5.02 -5.47 -7.26
C PHE A 464 3.53 -5.13 -7.11
N THR A 465 2.84 -5.00 -8.23
CA THR A 465 1.38 -4.96 -8.31
C THR A 465 0.91 -5.75 -9.52
N GLU A 466 -0.25 -6.40 -9.41
CA GLU A 466 -0.90 -7.06 -10.56
C GLU A 466 -1.38 -6.07 -11.63
N PHE A 467 -1.45 -4.78 -11.28
CA PHE A 467 -1.89 -3.67 -12.13
C PHE A 467 -0.72 -2.80 -12.63
N GLY A 468 0.51 -3.33 -12.59
CA GLY A 468 1.69 -2.59 -13.02
C GLY A 468 1.65 -2.16 -14.49
N ALA A 469 1.04 -2.97 -15.35
CA ALA A 469 0.87 -2.66 -16.77
C ALA A 469 -0.07 -1.46 -16.98
N GLU A 470 -1.15 -1.39 -16.21
CA GLU A 470 -2.12 -0.29 -16.24
C GLU A 470 -1.47 1.03 -15.76
N PHE A 471 -0.65 0.99 -14.71
CA PHE A 471 0.10 2.16 -14.24
C PHE A 471 1.15 2.65 -15.24
N ASP A 472 1.88 1.73 -15.87
CA ASP A 472 2.84 2.05 -16.93
C ASP A 472 2.14 2.67 -18.15
N GLU A 473 0.98 2.15 -18.52
CA GLU A 473 0.17 2.70 -19.61
C GLU A 473 -0.30 4.12 -19.31
N LEU A 474 -0.86 4.39 -18.12
CA LEU A 474 -1.30 5.72 -17.70
C LEU A 474 -0.14 6.74 -17.73
N PHE A 475 1.02 6.40 -17.20
CA PHE A 475 2.19 7.26 -17.26
C PHE A 475 2.57 7.61 -18.70
N ARG A 476 2.66 6.60 -19.59
CA ARG A 476 3.04 6.81 -20.99
C ARG A 476 1.97 7.56 -21.77
N MET A 477 0.68 7.33 -21.46
CA MET A 477 -0.43 8.08 -22.06
C MET A 477 -0.31 9.58 -21.80
N HIS A 478 -0.05 10.02 -20.55
CA HIS A 478 0.19 11.44 -20.29
C HIS A 478 1.25 12.04 -21.19
N LEU A 479 2.32 11.31 -21.47
CA LEU A 479 3.40 11.79 -22.36
C LEU A 479 2.99 11.76 -23.84
N ILE A 480 2.25 10.73 -24.29
CA ILE A 480 1.74 10.61 -25.67
C ILE A 480 0.74 11.73 -25.96
N ASP A 481 -0.18 12.01 -25.05
CA ASP A 481 -1.19 13.07 -25.19
C ASP A 481 -0.56 14.46 -25.39
N ILE A 482 0.60 14.71 -24.79
CA ILE A 482 1.36 15.94 -25.05
C ILE A 482 1.79 16.03 -26.52
N TYR A 483 2.26 14.92 -27.11
CA TYR A 483 2.63 14.90 -28.52
C TYR A 483 1.44 15.12 -29.44
N ASP A 484 0.28 14.58 -29.11
CA ASP A 484 -0.97 14.80 -29.83
C ASP A 484 -1.41 16.27 -29.73
N LEU A 485 -1.30 16.89 -28.54
CA LEU A 485 -1.62 18.30 -28.33
C LEU A 485 -0.70 19.26 -29.08
N ILE A 486 0.60 18.93 -29.23
CA ILE A 486 1.53 19.75 -30.03
C ILE A 486 1.51 19.39 -31.52
N GLY A 487 0.74 18.40 -31.95
CA GLY A 487 0.52 18.02 -33.34
C GLY A 487 1.68 17.33 -34.03
N ILE A 488 2.53 16.60 -33.27
CA ILE A 488 3.65 15.83 -33.82
C ILE A 488 3.55 14.36 -33.41
N THR A 489 4.20 13.48 -34.20
CA THR A 489 4.19 12.04 -33.88
C THR A 489 5.03 11.76 -32.65
N ALA A 490 4.42 11.07 -31.68
CA ALA A 490 5.13 10.61 -30.48
C ALA A 490 6.25 9.62 -30.83
N PRO A 491 7.41 9.67 -30.15
CA PRO A 491 8.50 8.71 -30.34
C PRO A 491 8.04 7.27 -30.11
N ALA A 492 8.53 6.34 -30.96
CA ALA A 492 8.19 4.92 -30.88
C ALA A 492 8.45 4.32 -29.47
N ASP A 493 9.42 4.86 -28.77
CA ASP A 493 9.80 4.47 -27.42
C ASP A 493 8.68 4.63 -26.37
N LEU A 494 7.74 5.57 -26.57
CA LEU A 494 6.58 5.76 -25.69
C LEU A 494 5.52 4.67 -25.86
N PHE A 495 5.52 3.95 -26.98
CA PHE A 495 4.62 2.82 -27.22
C PHE A 495 5.17 1.48 -26.72
N VAL A 496 6.40 1.47 -26.21
CA VAL A 496 7.03 0.30 -25.61
C VAL A 496 6.86 0.36 -24.08
N PRO A 497 6.25 -0.67 -23.44
CA PRO A 497 6.16 -0.71 -22.00
C PRO A 497 7.53 -0.54 -21.32
N ILE A 498 7.58 0.29 -20.30
CA ILE A 498 8.79 0.49 -19.48
C ILE A 498 8.95 -0.69 -18.51
N ILE A 499 7.83 -1.11 -17.92
CA ILE A 499 7.80 -2.27 -17.04
C ILE A 499 8.10 -3.52 -17.86
N LYS A 500 9.12 -4.27 -17.48
CA LYS A 500 9.40 -5.56 -18.11
C LYS A 500 8.30 -6.52 -17.72
N ASP A 501 7.89 -7.36 -18.67
CA ASP A 501 6.86 -8.38 -18.45
C ASP A 501 7.25 -9.24 -17.23
N ARG A 502 6.67 -8.88 -16.10
CA ARG A 502 6.72 -9.60 -14.84
C ARG A 502 5.42 -10.38 -14.77
N SER A 503 5.24 -11.32 -15.72
CA SER A 503 4.04 -12.16 -15.73
C SER A 503 3.73 -12.56 -14.28
N ALA A 504 2.50 -12.31 -13.84
CA ALA A 504 1.98 -12.63 -12.50
C ALA A 504 2.20 -14.13 -12.11
N GLY A 505 2.67 -14.94 -13.04
CA GLY A 505 3.08 -16.33 -12.85
C GLY A 505 4.40 -16.54 -12.10
N ASN A 506 5.20 -15.52 -11.78
CA ASN A 506 6.54 -15.74 -11.25
C ASN A 506 6.68 -15.73 -9.73
N PHE A 507 5.68 -15.28 -8.96
CA PHE A 507 5.73 -15.38 -7.51
C PHE A 507 5.21 -16.72 -6.98
N TRP A 508 4.34 -17.38 -7.74
CA TRP A 508 3.80 -18.69 -7.42
C TRP A 508 3.90 -19.61 -8.64
N LEU A 509 4.91 -20.49 -8.62
CA LEU A 509 5.07 -21.57 -9.59
C LEU A 509 4.54 -22.87 -8.98
N LYS A 510 3.60 -23.50 -9.66
CA LYS A 510 3.12 -24.84 -9.26
C LYS A 510 4.20 -25.90 -9.55
N PRO A 511 4.28 -26.99 -8.76
CA PRO A 511 5.18 -28.09 -9.05
C PRO A 511 4.95 -28.66 -10.47
N GLN A 512 6.04 -28.96 -11.15
CA GLN A 512 6.00 -29.50 -12.51
C GLN A 512 6.31 -31.01 -12.57
N SER A 513 6.90 -31.57 -11.51
CA SER A 513 7.23 -32.95 -11.38
C SER A 513 7.18 -33.38 -9.92
N ASP A 514 7.12 -34.69 -9.69
CA ASP A 514 7.39 -35.27 -8.37
C ASP A 514 8.80 -34.92 -7.93
N ILE A 515 8.96 -34.63 -6.64
CA ILE A 515 10.24 -34.34 -6.02
C ILE A 515 10.43 -35.22 -4.80
N SER A 516 11.65 -35.69 -4.56
CA SER A 516 12.01 -36.48 -3.39
C SER A 516 13.35 -35.95 -2.79
N PRO A 517 13.36 -34.73 -2.23
CA PRO A 517 14.59 -34.14 -1.72
C PRO A 517 15.05 -34.82 -0.42
N VAL A 518 16.35 -34.99 -0.26
CA VAL A 518 16.95 -35.40 1.01
C VAL A 518 16.86 -34.25 2.02
N ILE A 519 16.11 -34.43 3.11
CA ILE A 519 15.89 -33.42 4.15
C ILE A 519 17.12 -33.35 5.06
N ASN A 520 18.00 -32.37 4.83
CA ASN A 520 19.27 -32.22 5.57
C ASN A 520 19.60 -30.74 5.90
N GLY A 521 18.71 -29.80 5.52
CA GLY A 521 18.88 -28.35 5.76
C GLY A 521 19.95 -27.67 4.90
N LYS A 522 20.56 -28.37 3.92
CA LYS A 522 21.65 -27.83 3.11
C LYS A 522 21.22 -27.63 1.65
N HIS A 523 21.76 -26.60 1.03
CA HIS A 523 21.69 -26.40 -0.40
C HIS A 523 22.94 -27.03 -1.06
N ASP A 524 23.01 -28.36 -1.02
CA ASP A 524 24.17 -29.15 -1.46
C ASP A 524 24.10 -29.56 -2.93
N SER A 525 22.96 -29.36 -3.63
CA SER A 525 22.79 -29.62 -5.06
C SER A 525 21.76 -28.73 -5.69
N PHE A 526 22.06 -28.22 -6.88
CA PHE A 526 21.09 -27.50 -7.73
C PHE A 526 19.86 -28.37 -8.06
N PHE A 527 20.07 -29.68 -8.19
CA PHE A 527 19.03 -30.62 -8.59
C PHE A 527 18.10 -31.05 -7.44
N LYS A 528 18.42 -30.76 -6.20
CA LYS A 528 17.69 -31.23 -5.01
C LYS A 528 16.20 -30.83 -5.02
N TRP A 529 15.88 -29.66 -5.53
CA TRP A 529 14.54 -29.11 -5.60
C TRP A 529 14.08 -28.85 -7.05
N ILE A 530 14.66 -29.56 -8.03
CA ILE A 530 14.26 -29.39 -9.44
C ILE A 530 12.84 -29.89 -9.64
N GLY A 531 12.02 -29.13 -10.38
CA GLY A 531 10.61 -29.44 -10.62
C GLY A 531 9.66 -29.10 -9.48
N CYS A 532 10.16 -28.56 -8.36
CA CYS A 532 9.31 -28.09 -7.26
C CYS A 532 8.50 -26.85 -7.64
N GLY A 533 7.39 -26.63 -6.94
CA GLY A 533 6.71 -25.34 -6.90
C GLY A 533 7.51 -24.33 -6.07
N VAL A 534 7.32 -23.08 -6.34
CA VAL A 534 7.98 -21.96 -5.63
C VAL A 534 6.96 -20.90 -5.29
N VAL A 535 6.90 -20.47 -4.04
CA VAL A 535 6.26 -19.22 -3.61
C VAL A 535 7.37 -18.24 -3.27
N ASP A 536 7.43 -17.14 -3.97
CA ASP A 536 8.41 -16.07 -3.71
C ASP A 536 7.75 -14.95 -2.91
N GLU A 537 7.83 -15.04 -1.59
CA GLU A 537 7.25 -14.07 -0.64
C GLU A 537 7.78 -12.65 -0.88
N SER A 538 8.99 -12.51 -1.40
CA SER A 538 9.57 -11.20 -1.70
C SER A 538 8.86 -10.46 -2.83
N LYS A 539 8.01 -11.16 -3.59
CA LYS A 539 7.24 -10.64 -4.71
C LYS A 539 5.74 -10.51 -4.42
N LEU A 540 5.28 -11.01 -3.26
CA LEU A 540 3.86 -11.05 -2.89
C LEU A 540 3.37 -9.79 -2.20
N PHE A 541 4.27 -8.99 -1.62
CA PHE A 541 3.85 -7.89 -0.76
C PHE A 541 3.67 -6.59 -1.55
N SER A 542 2.48 -6.00 -1.35
CA SER A 542 2.21 -4.63 -1.72
C SER A 542 3.20 -3.71 -0.98
N THR A 543 3.44 -2.61 -1.55
CA THR A 543 4.37 -1.53 -1.36
C THR A 543 4.62 -1.03 0.05
N MET A 544 3.73 -1.32 0.99
CA MET A 544 3.76 -0.77 2.34
C MET A 544 4.32 -1.72 3.40
N ASP A 545 4.37 -3.02 3.11
CA ASP A 545 4.91 -4.01 4.05
C ASP A 545 6.43 -4.15 3.89
N ARG A 546 7.18 -3.24 4.50
CA ARG A 546 8.65 -3.23 4.50
C ARG A 546 9.28 -4.23 5.45
N GLN A 547 8.54 -4.72 6.41
CA GLN A 547 8.97 -5.87 7.16
C GLN A 547 8.78 -7.11 6.28
N ARG A 548 9.62 -7.24 5.26
CA ARG A 548 9.85 -8.53 4.62
C ARG A 548 10.09 -9.51 5.75
N GLY A 549 9.15 -10.41 5.97
CA GLY A 549 9.33 -11.42 6.98
C GLY A 549 10.67 -12.13 6.74
N PRO A 550 11.25 -12.73 7.76
CA PRO A 550 12.57 -13.38 7.64
C PRO A 550 12.58 -14.55 6.65
N ILE A 551 11.42 -15.13 6.30
CA ILE A 551 11.27 -16.14 5.24
C ILE A 551 10.88 -15.43 3.94
N GLN A 552 11.66 -15.63 2.90
CA GLN A 552 11.53 -14.95 1.61
C GLN A 552 11.02 -15.85 0.50
N LYS A 553 11.24 -17.17 0.59
CA LYS A 553 10.78 -18.15 -0.41
C LYS A 553 10.38 -19.45 0.24
N ILE A 554 9.37 -20.09 -0.35
CA ILE A 554 8.95 -21.45 -0.03
C ILE A 554 9.08 -22.28 -1.31
N ASN A 555 9.93 -23.32 -1.28
CA ASN A 555 9.90 -24.37 -2.28
C ASN A 555 8.97 -25.47 -1.77
N TYR A 556 8.13 -26.05 -2.62
CA TYR A 556 7.21 -27.10 -2.21
C TYR A 556 6.97 -28.11 -3.33
N GLY A 557 6.56 -29.30 -2.95
CA GLY A 557 6.19 -30.38 -3.86
C GLY A 557 5.93 -31.66 -3.11
N GLN A 558 5.74 -32.75 -3.84
CA GLN A 558 5.42 -34.05 -3.27
C GLN A 558 6.01 -35.20 -4.07
N ASP A 559 6.04 -36.38 -3.46
CA ASP A 559 6.14 -37.68 -4.11
C ASP A 559 4.94 -38.54 -3.70
N ASN A 560 5.04 -39.82 -3.92
CA ASN A 560 3.96 -40.76 -3.59
C ASN A 560 3.70 -40.90 -2.08
N GLU A 561 4.67 -40.56 -1.22
CA GLU A 561 4.63 -40.81 0.22
C GLU A 561 4.58 -39.52 1.05
N LYS A 562 5.21 -38.46 0.58
CA LYS A 562 5.45 -37.23 1.39
C LYS A 562 5.17 -35.95 0.62
N ILE A 563 4.86 -34.89 1.39
CA ILE A 563 4.83 -33.52 0.95
C ILE A 563 6.07 -32.83 1.53
N TYR A 564 6.74 -32.04 0.72
CA TYR A 564 8.01 -31.40 1.04
C TYR A 564 7.90 -29.87 0.99
N PHE A 565 8.55 -29.21 1.95
CA PHE A 565 8.69 -27.75 1.99
C PHE A 565 10.13 -27.38 2.32
N ALA A 566 10.63 -26.31 1.68
CA ALA A 566 11.89 -25.68 2.07
C ALA A 566 11.72 -24.16 2.17
N PHE A 567 12.01 -23.64 3.34
CA PHE A 567 11.95 -22.21 3.66
C PHE A 567 13.32 -21.60 3.51
N LYS A 568 13.40 -20.51 2.74
CA LYS A 568 14.62 -19.76 2.45
C LYS A 568 14.49 -18.34 2.99
N GLY A 569 15.58 -17.81 3.52
CA GLY A 569 15.63 -16.46 4.08
C GLY A 569 16.62 -16.38 5.23
N LYS A 570 16.33 -15.59 6.25
CA LYS A 570 17.18 -15.40 7.44
C LYS A 570 17.07 -16.53 8.47
N ILE A 571 17.08 -17.78 8.02
CA ILE A 571 16.81 -18.95 8.85
C ILE A 571 17.79 -19.07 10.02
N LYS A 572 19.09 -18.80 9.80
CA LYS A 572 20.12 -18.86 10.86
C LYS A 572 19.88 -17.88 12.01
N GLU A 573 19.32 -16.72 11.71
CA GLU A 573 18.97 -15.69 12.71
C GLU A 573 17.77 -16.11 13.56
N MET A 574 16.98 -17.06 13.08
CA MET A 574 15.73 -17.48 13.69
C MET A 574 15.81 -18.78 14.48
N CYS A 575 16.87 -19.59 14.27
CA CYS A 575 16.98 -20.93 14.86
C CYS A 575 16.95 -20.97 16.40
N SER A 576 17.22 -19.88 17.09
CA SER A 576 17.34 -19.87 18.56
C SER A 576 16.10 -19.38 19.33
N ALA A 577 15.15 -18.70 18.67
CA ALA A 577 14.04 -18.04 19.35
C ALA A 577 12.69 -18.16 18.62
N SER A 578 12.64 -18.88 17.50
CA SER A 578 11.46 -18.91 16.65
C SER A 578 10.97 -20.33 16.42
N SER A 579 9.70 -20.44 16.05
CA SER A 579 9.06 -21.69 15.64
C SER A 579 8.10 -21.44 14.49
N ILE A 580 7.79 -22.50 13.75
CA ILE A 580 6.79 -22.46 12.69
C ILE A 580 5.56 -23.25 13.12
N ILE A 581 4.40 -22.66 13.04
CA ILE A 581 3.11 -23.33 13.24
C ILE A 581 2.62 -23.74 11.86
N ILE A 582 2.25 -25.00 11.71
CA ILE A 582 1.66 -25.54 10.49
C ILE A 582 0.18 -25.78 10.74
N ILE A 583 -0.67 -25.34 9.83
CA ILE A 583 -2.11 -25.54 9.82
C ILE A 583 -2.46 -26.24 8.52
N ILE A 584 -3.14 -27.39 8.60
CA ILE A 584 -3.52 -28.19 7.44
C ILE A 584 -5.03 -28.45 7.50
N ASP A 585 -5.76 -27.91 6.54
CA ASP A 585 -7.19 -28.08 6.38
C ASP A 585 -7.51 -28.93 5.13
N PRO A 586 -8.62 -29.66 5.05
CA PRO A 586 -9.70 -29.78 6.05
C PRO A 586 -9.46 -30.88 7.10
N ILE A 587 -8.23 -31.38 7.27
CA ILE A 587 -7.95 -32.44 8.24
C ILE A 587 -7.78 -31.90 9.69
N ASN A 588 -7.92 -30.58 9.89
CA ASN A 588 -7.83 -29.90 11.19
C ASN A 588 -6.54 -30.23 11.97
N VAL A 589 -5.41 -30.34 11.29
CA VAL A 589 -4.10 -30.53 11.91
C VAL A 589 -3.47 -29.17 12.14
N LYS A 590 -3.19 -28.86 13.41
CA LYS A 590 -2.39 -27.69 13.80
C LYS A 590 -1.29 -28.13 14.74
N GLY A 591 -0.06 -27.71 14.47
CA GLY A 591 1.07 -28.04 15.32
C GLY A 591 2.25 -27.11 15.14
N LYS A 592 3.12 -27.07 16.15
CA LYS A 592 4.28 -26.17 16.24
C LYS A 592 5.56 -26.97 16.05
N LEU A 593 6.42 -26.51 15.16
CA LEU A 593 7.75 -27.08 14.90
C LEU A 593 8.83 -26.05 15.26
N SER A 594 9.86 -26.52 15.95
CA SER A 594 11.10 -25.74 16.18
C SER A 594 12.03 -25.85 14.99
N PHE A 595 12.89 -24.85 14.77
CA PHE A 595 13.93 -24.87 13.74
C PHE A 595 15.08 -25.80 14.12
N GLU A 596 14.82 -27.08 14.17
CA GLU A 596 15.77 -28.13 14.55
C GLU A 596 15.72 -29.27 13.52
N THR A 597 16.81 -30.03 13.46
CA THR A 597 16.84 -31.28 12.69
C THR A 597 16.34 -32.42 13.55
N LYS A 598 15.13 -32.90 13.29
CA LYS A 598 14.51 -34.00 14.06
C LYS A 598 13.34 -34.65 13.35
N LYS A 599 12.99 -35.84 13.84
CA LYS A 599 11.69 -36.46 13.53
C LYS A 599 10.68 -36.13 14.62
N THR A 600 9.46 -35.79 14.24
CA THR A 600 8.39 -35.42 15.16
C THR A 600 7.04 -35.78 14.58
N PHE A 601 5.95 -35.40 15.27
CA PHE A 601 4.60 -35.63 14.82
C PHE A 601 3.78 -34.33 14.86
N LEU A 602 2.92 -34.16 13.86
CA LEU A 602 1.85 -33.17 13.83
C LEU A 602 0.52 -33.94 13.87
N GLY A 603 -0.12 -33.99 15.05
CA GLY A 603 -1.21 -34.92 15.26
C GLY A 603 -0.75 -36.37 15.04
N ASN A 604 -1.34 -37.03 14.04
CA ASN A 604 -0.99 -38.39 13.62
C ASN A 604 -0.01 -38.46 12.42
N LEU A 605 0.41 -37.30 11.87
CA LEU A 605 1.29 -37.24 10.72
C LEU A 605 2.76 -37.24 11.19
N GLU A 606 3.56 -38.14 10.62
CA GLU A 606 5.01 -38.12 10.85
C GLU A 606 5.66 -36.97 10.07
N VAL A 607 6.58 -36.26 10.70
CA VAL A 607 7.24 -35.09 10.12
C VAL A 607 8.74 -35.17 10.35
N ASP A 608 9.50 -35.10 9.28
CA ASP A 608 10.95 -34.93 9.30
C ASP A 608 11.30 -33.44 9.13
N THR A 609 12.14 -32.88 9.96
CA THR A 609 12.63 -31.51 9.82
C THR A 609 14.16 -31.48 9.76
N ALA A 610 14.72 -30.51 9.02
CA ALA A 610 16.14 -30.22 9.03
C ALA A 610 16.40 -28.72 8.95
N CYS A 611 17.28 -28.22 9.82
CA CYS A 611 17.65 -26.80 9.88
C CYS A 611 19.13 -26.63 9.57
N GLY A 612 19.43 -25.69 8.67
CA GLY A 612 20.78 -25.35 8.24
C GLY A 612 20.77 -24.03 7.47
N ASP A 613 21.20 -24.01 6.22
CA ASP A 613 21.06 -22.86 5.35
C ASP A 613 19.58 -22.61 4.98
N TRP A 614 18.81 -23.68 4.91
CA TRP A 614 17.36 -23.71 4.74
C TRP A 614 16.70 -24.43 5.89
N PHE A 615 15.43 -24.15 6.14
CA PHE A 615 14.60 -24.97 7.00
C PHE A 615 13.73 -25.85 6.11
N GLU A 616 13.91 -27.15 6.20
CA GLU A 616 13.24 -28.14 5.37
C GLU A 616 12.28 -29.00 6.20
N ILE A 617 11.14 -29.31 5.61
CA ILE A 617 10.08 -30.13 6.23
C ILE A 617 9.64 -31.19 5.21
N ALA A 618 9.49 -32.43 5.67
CA ALA A 618 8.76 -33.47 4.94
C ALA A 618 7.64 -34.00 5.83
N VAL A 619 6.41 -34.02 5.30
CA VAL A 619 5.21 -34.49 5.98
C VAL A 619 4.73 -35.80 5.30
N ASP A 620 4.58 -36.87 6.06
CA ASP A 620 3.99 -38.12 5.57
C ASP A 620 2.53 -37.93 5.22
N LYS A 621 2.16 -38.13 3.95
CA LYS A 621 0.79 -37.96 3.46
C LYS A 621 -0.06 -39.24 3.47
N ASN A 622 0.53 -40.40 3.79
CA ASN A 622 -0.18 -41.70 3.74
C ASN A 622 -1.39 -41.79 4.70
N LYS A 623 -1.48 -40.87 5.66
CA LYS A 623 -2.61 -40.80 6.61
C LYS A 623 -3.59 -39.67 6.28
N ILE A 624 -3.43 -39.00 5.15
CA ILE A 624 -4.31 -37.94 4.67
C ILE A 624 -5.29 -38.57 3.68
N ASP A 625 -6.54 -38.70 4.11
CA ASP A 625 -7.63 -39.28 3.27
C ASP A 625 -8.39 -38.12 2.59
N LYS A 626 -7.68 -37.34 1.78
CA LYS A 626 -8.20 -36.22 0.99
C LYS A 626 -7.41 -36.10 -0.31
N ASP A 627 -8.11 -35.70 -1.37
CA ASP A 627 -7.48 -35.40 -2.66
C ASP A 627 -6.82 -34.04 -2.71
N GLU A 628 -7.32 -33.08 -1.95
CA GLU A 628 -6.76 -31.72 -1.83
C GLU A 628 -6.67 -31.28 -0.36
N ILE A 629 -5.61 -30.55 -0.05
CA ILE A 629 -5.40 -29.90 1.25
C ILE A 629 -5.00 -28.44 1.05
N SER A 630 -5.31 -27.61 2.04
CA SER A 630 -4.79 -26.26 2.18
C SER A 630 -3.79 -26.21 3.32
N ILE A 631 -2.63 -25.59 3.10
CA ILE A 631 -1.59 -25.45 4.12
C ILE A 631 -1.26 -23.99 4.33
N ARG A 632 -1.19 -23.60 5.60
CA ARG A 632 -0.72 -22.29 6.05
C ARG A 632 0.35 -22.46 7.11
N PHE A 633 1.33 -21.57 7.08
CA PHE A 633 2.39 -21.53 8.07
C PHE A 633 2.37 -20.18 8.81
N GLU A 634 2.54 -20.22 10.12
CA GLU A 634 2.64 -19.04 10.95
C GLU A 634 4.01 -19.05 11.64
N LEU A 635 4.84 -18.06 11.36
CA LEU A 635 6.14 -17.92 12.00
C LEU A 635 5.97 -17.19 13.32
N GLU A 636 6.35 -17.84 14.43
CA GLU A 636 6.25 -17.31 15.78
C GLU A 636 7.63 -17.01 16.34
N LYS A 637 7.79 -15.84 16.95
CA LYS A 637 8.97 -15.45 17.72
C LYS A 637 8.54 -14.86 19.06
N ASP A 638 9.10 -15.36 20.16
CA ASP A 638 8.82 -14.89 21.51
C ASP A 638 7.32 -14.86 21.87
N GLY A 639 6.54 -15.80 21.31
CA GLY A 639 5.10 -15.90 21.53
C GLY A 639 4.23 -15.04 20.60
N ASN A 640 4.83 -14.25 19.71
CA ASN A 640 4.12 -13.42 18.73
C ASN A 640 4.29 -13.98 17.32
N ILE A 641 3.20 -13.95 16.53
CA ILE A 641 3.27 -14.27 15.09
C ILE A 641 3.89 -13.06 14.38
N ILE A 642 5.00 -13.32 13.70
CA ILE A 642 5.77 -12.29 12.98
C ILE A 642 5.68 -12.40 11.46
N GLN A 643 5.15 -13.53 10.94
CA GLN A 643 4.92 -13.73 9.51
C GLN A 643 3.90 -14.84 9.29
N ILE A 644 2.98 -14.64 8.36
CA ILE A 644 2.05 -15.66 7.85
C ILE A 644 2.50 -16.03 6.44
N LEU A 645 2.47 -17.33 6.11
CA LEU A 645 2.98 -17.88 4.87
C LEU A 645 2.02 -18.93 4.29
N PRO A 646 1.74 -18.90 2.99
CA PRO A 646 2.10 -17.83 2.07
C PRO A 646 1.33 -16.54 2.39
N GLY A 647 1.89 -15.40 2.02
CA GLY A 647 1.29 -14.08 2.28
C GLY A 647 -0.07 -13.84 1.58
N PHE A 648 -0.44 -14.69 0.63
CA PHE A 648 -1.77 -14.69 0.00
C PHE A 648 -2.80 -15.60 0.71
N GLY A 649 -2.48 -16.15 1.89
CA GLY A 649 -3.40 -16.94 2.72
C GLY A 649 -3.00 -18.41 2.84
N GLU A 650 -3.39 -19.28 1.92
CA GLU A 650 -3.20 -20.73 2.01
C GLU A 650 -2.63 -21.31 0.72
N LEU A 651 -1.73 -22.29 0.86
CA LEU A 651 -1.17 -23.05 -0.25
C LEU A 651 -2.01 -24.31 -0.49
N LYS A 652 -2.75 -24.34 -1.58
CA LYS A 652 -3.52 -25.52 -1.99
C LYS A 652 -2.61 -26.54 -2.65
N ILE A 653 -2.69 -27.78 -2.20
CA ILE A 653 -1.93 -28.92 -2.73
C ILE A 653 -2.89 -30.04 -3.13
N ASP A 654 -2.91 -30.36 -4.40
CA ASP A 654 -3.61 -31.51 -4.95
C ASP A 654 -2.75 -32.76 -4.71
N LEU A 655 -3.21 -33.63 -3.82
CA LEU A 655 -2.53 -34.88 -3.44
C LEU A 655 -2.77 -36.02 -4.42
N SER A 656 -3.81 -35.94 -5.26
CA SER A 656 -4.18 -36.93 -6.26
C SER A 656 -3.41 -36.77 -7.57
N ARG A 657 -2.71 -35.62 -7.75
CA ARG A 657 -2.08 -35.24 -9.01
C ARG A 657 -0.92 -36.16 -9.36
N ASP A 658 -1.05 -36.81 -10.50
CA ASP A 658 -0.01 -37.64 -11.13
C ASP A 658 0.75 -36.78 -12.16
N TYR A 659 2.00 -36.44 -11.85
CA TYR A 659 2.87 -35.67 -12.74
C TYR A 659 3.50 -36.51 -13.87
N SER A 660 3.32 -37.83 -13.86
CA SER A 660 3.88 -38.70 -14.90
C SER A 660 3.35 -38.42 -16.31
N GLN A 661 2.20 -37.73 -16.39
CA GLN A 661 1.60 -37.34 -17.67
C GLN A 661 2.20 -36.03 -18.25
N ASN A 662 3.06 -35.32 -17.52
CA ASN A 662 3.68 -34.07 -17.99
C ASN A 662 5.01 -34.27 -18.76
N TRP A 663 5.42 -35.50 -18.95
CA TRP A 663 6.60 -35.83 -19.76
C TRP A 663 6.20 -35.89 -21.24
N PHE A 664 6.10 -34.72 -21.88
CA PHE A 664 6.19 -34.61 -23.33
C PHE A 664 7.45 -33.85 -23.71
N VAL A 665 8.26 -34.54 -24.52
CA VAL A 665 9.53 -34.17 -25.15
C VAL A 665 9.47 -32.79 -25.85
#